data_4e70cefda57f29c72ef04f91f3a68394
#
_entry.id   4e70cefda57f29c72ef04f91f3a68394
#
_cell.length_a   1.000
_cell.length_b   1.000
_cell.length_c   1.000
_cell.angle_alpha   90.00
_cell.angle_beta   90.00
_cell.angle_gamma   90.00
#
_symmetry.space_group_name_H-M   'P 1'
#
loop_
_entity.id
_entity.type
_entity.pdbx_description
1 polymer ?
#
loop_
_entity_poly.entity_id
_entity_poly.type
_entity_poly.pdbx_seq_one_letter_code
_entity_poly.pdbx_strand_id
1 'polypeptide(L)'
;MRRITPFISGSTARALLVSVLILAGGTFSPARAEGVRLQPPQPDHAGDETAFAEARPSLGGDGTVSLPHPLTATVANRYRLILQAQRRGDLQTANDLTRLLTDRVLLADVLADRYLAPGAHPAVDQLRDWLKTYSTQPDAPAIQGLLLRTASAGSVQAQSFVHSLAPDDRPETVHMSPNSTPDPLSRAFTRNPLLDRTVQERAIQGLKGAISALHLVDITPGMTPAYAAQLYGEISLSLLSQGEAQSALRHGCAGFERGDHQVGLPAYVAGLAAWREGHIDAAYELFESAANAPVTSQELHAAAAFWAARAEARRHAMSAYVSWLHRAANHHETFYGMLAAQTLDLGRKGHARLPDSPIEITLHDPVPVLGEIDVEAIGALPQGRQLFALLQIGERARAEALMRRIWPDIAADSARARSLQLVAQAAGFEDLSEQLASLIMDGESHPDTPATVLPMPRLRPNHGFRMNPALVYALTRVESNFDPAATSGAGAHGLMQIRPVTASFITLHHQTYDAHGMAVIPVPPDMVSRLHNPASNLEIGQLYVLYLANQSSHTAQAAQPEGGDLVRVLASYNAGPGAIARWENAQTADLHDPLFFMETLPNTETRDYVHRALTYTWLYAKRMGLSSPSLKALTHAEWPSFGAEMALAHERLALN
;
A
#
# COMPACT_ATOMS: atom_id res chain seq x y z
N MET A 1 30.95 38.90 -55.54
CA MET A 1 32.14 39.69 -55.13
C MET A 1 32.22 39.74 -53.61
N ARG A 2 33.47 39.38 -53.12
CA ARG A 2 33.99 39.42 -51.73
C ARG A 2 33.33 38.44 -50.76
N ARG A 3 33.81 37.26 -50.59
CA ARG A 3 34.85 36.62 -49.72
C ARG A 3 35.17 37.43 -48.45
N ILE A 4 35.03 36.74 -47.30
CA ILE A 4 36.12 36.48 -46.34
C ILE A 4 35.63 35.44 -45.33
N THR A 5 36.30 34.29 -45.31
CA THR A 5 36.46 33.32 -44.25
C THR A 5 37.72 33.69 -43.42
N PRO A 6 38.14 32.86 -42.42
CA PRO A 6 37.59 32.21 -41.26
C PRO A 6 38.40 32.53 -39.98
N PHE A 7 37.97 32.09 -38.82
CA PHE A 7 38.95 31.77 -37.78
C PHE A 7 38.45 30.61 -36.89
N ILE A 8 39.30 29.63 -36.82
CA ILE A 8 39.23 28.37 -36.05
C ILE A 8 39.84 28.65 -34.67
N SER A 9 39.25 28.11 -33.61
CA SER A 9 39.90 27.49 -32.45
C SER A 9 38.78 27.05 -31.50
N GLY A 10 38.51 25.87 -31.25
CA GLY A 10 39.19 24.80 -30.60
C GLY A 10 39.13 24.95 -29.09
N SER A 11 38.17 24.35 -28.42
CA SER A 11 38.44 23.74 -27.13
C SER A 11 37.21 23.00 -26.58
N THR A 12 37.36 21.72 -26.42
CA THR A 12 36.52 20.79 -25.69
C THR A 12 36.40 21.22 -24.22
N ALA A 13 35.16 21.36 -23.73
CA ALA A 13 34.90 21.35 -22.30
C ALA A 13 33.63 20.54 -21.99
N ARG A 14 33.83 19.38 -21.41
CA ARG A 14 32.84 18.57 -20.75
C ARG A 14 32.27 19.40 -19.58
N ALA A 15 31.02 19.75 -19.61
CA ALA A 15 30.34 20.34 -18.45
C ALA A 15 29.69 19.22 -17.62
N LEU A 16 30.37 18.79 -16.58
CA LEU A 16 29.79 18.11 -15.43
C LEU A 16 29.06 19.16 -14.58
N LEU A 17 27.75 19.09 -14.50
CA LEU A 17 26.97 19.90 -13.58
C LEU A 17 27.07 19.31 -12.18
N VAL A 18 28.00 19.83 -11.40
CA VAL A 18 28.06 19.69 -9.95
C VAL A 18 27.26 20.86 -9.38
N SER A 19 26.14 20.59 -8.71
CA SER A 19 25.43 21.61 -7.94
C SER A 19 26.23 21.92 -6.68
N VAL A 20 27.02 22.98 -6.74
CA VAL A 20 27.69 23.55 -5.59
C VAL A 20 26.74 24.53 -4.93
N LEU A 21 26.36 24.28 -3.68
CA LEU A 21 25.72 25.25 -2.82
C LEU A 21 26.76 26.29 -2.40
N ILE A 22 26.66 27.50 -2.94
CA ILE A 22 27.48 28.64 -2.49
C ILE A 22 26.77 29.28 -1.31
N LEU A 23 27.39 29.20 -0.14
CA LEU A 23 27.06 30.00 1.04
C LEU A 23 27.56 31.43 0.79
N ALA A 24 26.64 32.35 0.49
CA ALA A 24 26.90 33.78 0.57
C ALA A 24 26.57 34.23 2.00
N GLY A 25 27.58 34.70 2.72
CA GLY A 25 27.43 35.30 4.03
C GLY A 25 26.71 36.65 3.95
N GLY A 26 25.55 36.71 4.53
CA GLY A 26 24.82 37.93 4.81
C GLY A 26 24.49 37.99 6.29
N THR A 27 25.05 38.96 6.99
CA THR A 27 24.76 39.23 8.39
C THR A 27 23.33 39.75 8.55
N PHE A 28 22.47 38.92 9.14
CA PHE A 28 21.19 39.39 9.67
C PHE A 28 21.11 39.09 11.16
N SER A 29 20.73 40.08 11.94
CA SER A 29 20.43 39.98 13.38
C SER A 29 19.31 38.99 13.66
N PRO A 30 19.39 38.22 14.77
CA PRO A 30 18.47 37.14 15.02
C PRO A 30 17.16 37.65 15.59
N ALA A 31 16.07 37.49 14.84
CA ALA A 31 14.75 37.37 15.43
C ALA A 31 14.67 35.97 16.08
N ARG A 32 14.35 35.97 17.37
CA ARG A 32 14.25 34.77 18.23
C ARG A 32 13.17 33.82 17.70
N ALA A 33 13.56 32.80 16.95
CA ALA A 33 12.75 31.59 16.81
C ALA A 33 13.27 30.61 17.88
N GLU A 34 12.40 30.17 18.78
CA GLU A 34 12.70 29.11 19.75
C GLU A 34 13.00 27.83 18.98
N GLY A 35 14.29 27.55 18.83
CA GLY A 35 14.76 26.30 18.26
C GLY A 35 14.45 25.17 19.21
N VAL A 36 13.66 24.20 18.74
CA VAL A 36 13.58 22.88 19.35
C VAL A 36 14.99 22.29 19.33
N ARG A 37 15.66 22.30 20.48
CA ARG A 37 16.92 21.60 20.70
C ARG A 37 16.60 20.10 20.67
N LEU A 38 17.00 19.43 19.60
CA LEU A 38 17.12 17.97 19.60
C LEU A 38 18.23 17.61 20.60
N GLN A 39 17.86 17.05 21.74
CA GLN A 39 18.83 16.41 22.64
C GLN A 39 19.34 15.13 21.96
N PRO A 40 20.65 14.83 22.10
CA PRO A 40 21.17 13.54 21.65
C PRO A 40 20.48 12.42 22.43
N PRO A 41 20.21 11.25 21.79
CA PRO A 41 19.59 10.13 22.46
C PRO A 41 20.44 9.68 23.64
N GLN A 42 19.84 9.54 24.80
CA GLN A 42 20.46 8.84 25.92
C GLN A 42 20.57 7.35 25.58
N PRO A 43 21.61 6.64 26.07
CA PRO A 43 21.75 5.22 25.79
C PRO A 43 20.57 4.45 26.36
N ASP A 44 19.97 3.65 25.49
CA ASP A 44 18.82 2.82 25.76
C ASP A 44 19.05 1.87 26.94
N HIS A 45 18.16 1.93 27.90
CA HIS A 45 17.94 0.79 28.77
C HIS A 45 17.32 -0.34 27.92
N ALA A 46 18.05 -1.42 27.76
CA ALA A 46 17.58 -2.65 27.17
C ALA A 46 16.28 -3.07 27.85
N GLY A 47 15.16 -3.03 27.11
CA GLY A 47 13.92 -3.56 27.61
C GLY A 47 12.64 -2.90 27.14
N ASP A 48 12.47 -2.60 25.84
CA ASP A 48 11.13 -2.37 25.33
C ASP A 48 11.03 -2.85 23.86
N GLU A 49 11.00 -4.18 23.71
CA GLU A 49 10.76 -4.88 22.43
C GLU A 49 9.26 -4.98 22.08
N THR A 50 8.42 -4.06 22.52
CA THR A 50 6.98 -4.20 22.35
C THR A 50 6.34 -2.99 21.68
N ALA A 51 6.71 -2.76 20.41
CA ALA A 51 5.87 -1.94 19.54
C ALA A 51 4.72 -2.75 18.89
N PHE A 52 4.65 -4.05 19.11
CA PHE A 52 3.50 -4.87 18.80
C PHE A 52 2.53 -4.86 19.96
N ALA A 53 1.35 -4.31 19.73
CA ALA A 53 0.11 -4.53 20.45
C ALA A 53 0.30 -5.20 21.82
N GLU A 54 0.97 -4.54 22.77
CA GLU A 54 0.66 -4.81 24.15
C GLU A 54 -0.74 -4.29 24.39
N ALA A 55 -1.65 -5.20 24.18
CA ALA A 55 -3.01 -5.02 24.49
C ALA A 55 -3.15 -5.07 26.01
N ARG A 56 -3.10 -3.92 26.63
CA ARG A 56 -3.73 -3.76 27.95
C ARG A 56 -5.19 -3.48 27.72
N PRO A 57 -6.12 -4.15 28.45
CA PRO A 57 -7.52 -3.78 28.40
C PRO A 57 -7.62 -2.32 28.83
N SER A 58 -7.83 -1.40 27.89
CA SER A 58 -8.24 -0.05 28.22
C SER A 58 -9.75 -0.09 28.35
N LEU A 59 -10.23 0.02 29.56
CA LEU A 59 -11.60 0.42 29.87
C LEU A 59 -11.81 1.86 29.41
N GLY A 60 -11.77 2.08 28.13
CA GLY A 60 -12.08 3.35 27.48
C GLY A 60 -13.25 3.11 26.54
N GLY A 61 -14.30 3.89 26.66
CA GLY A 61 -15.63 3.69 26.11
C GLY A 61 -15.80 3.72 24.59
N ASP A 62 -14.85 3.20 23.83
CA ASP A 62 -14.94 3.03 22.37
C ASP A 62 -15.15 1.58 21.89
N GLY A 63 -15.29 0.62 22.83
CA GLY A 63 -15.62 -0.77 22.52
C GLY A 63 -14.51 -1.58 21.84
N THR A 64 -13.31 -1.06 21.67
CA THR A 64 -12.19 -1.81 21.07
C THR A 64 -11.49 -2.68 22.10
N VAL A 65 -11.46 -3.98 21.85
CA VAL A 65 -10.78 -4.98 22.68
C VAL A 65 -9.45 -5.34 22.02
N SER A 66 -8.47 -5.57 22.86
CA SER A 66 -7.15 -6.00 22.43
C SER A 66 -7.06 -7.52 22.31
N LEU A 67 -6.17 -8.01 21.41
CA LEU A 67 -5.92 -9.45 21.28
C LEU A 67 -5.31 -10.02 22.56
N PRO A 68 -5.74 -11.23 23.01
CA PRO A 68 -5.25 -11.84 24.23
C PRO A 68 -3.78 -12.21 24.20
N HIS A 69 -3.15 -12.14 25.36
CA HIS A 69 -1.79 -12.64 25.60
C HIS A 69 -1.84 -13.88 26.51
N PRO A 70 -2.09 -15.09 25.95
CA PRO A 70 -2.31 -16.28 26.78
C PRO A 70 -1.03 -16.83 27.43
N LEU A 71 0.15 -16.37 27.00
CA LEU A 71 1.43 -16.74 27.59
C LEU A 71 1.90 -15.68 28.60
N THR A 72 2.54 -16.12 29.67
CA THR A 72 3.28 -15.20 30.51
C THR A 72 4.44 -14.58 29.75
N ALA A 73 4.87 -13.38 30.11
CA ALA A 73 5.99 -12.69 29.43
C ALA A 73 7.26 -13.55 29.37
N THR A 74 7.56 -14.29 30.45
CA THR A 74 8.73 -15.20 30.49
C THR A 74 8.60 -16.35 29.49
N VAL A 75 7.41 -16.95 29.34
CA VAL A 75 7.20 -18.04 28.42
C VAL A 75 7.18 -17.54 26.96
N ALA A 76 6.52 -16.42 26.70
CA ALA A 76 6.52 -15.79 25.39
C ALA A 76 7.94 -15.45 24.91
N ASN A 77 8.76 -14.83 25.79
CA ASN A 77 10.15 -14.54 25.46
C ASN A 77 10.98 -15.82 25.22
N ARG A 78 10.74 -16.88 26.01
CA ARG A 78 11.41 -18.17 25.78
C ARG A 78 11.10 -18.75 24.41
N TYR A 79 9.85 -18.70 23.95
CA TYR A 79 9.48 -19.14 22.60
C TYR A 79 10.19 -18.31 21.53
N ARG A 80 10.25 -17.00 21.66
CA ARG A 80 10.98 -16.13 20.72
C ARG A 80 12.47 -16.52 20.67
N LEU A 81 13.12 -16.72 21.82
CA LEU A 81 14.52 -17.13 21.89
C LEU A 81 14.78 -18.50 21.24
N ILE A 82 13.87 -19.48 21.42
CA ILE A 82 13.97 -20.79 20.78
C ILE A 82 13.94 -20.64 19.26
N LEU A 83 12.92 -19.98 18.71
CA LEU A 83 12.78 -19.79 17.27
C LEU A 83 13.95 -18.99 16.68
N GLN A 84 14.40 -17.98 17.39
CA GLN A 84 15.57 -17.18 17.00
C GLN A 84 16.86 -18.02 16.97
N ALA A 85 17.08 -18.89 17.98
CA ALA A 85 18.21 -19.80 18.01
C ALA A 85 18.15 -20.80 16.85
N GLN A 86 16.97 -21.36 16.56
CA GLN A 86 16.76 -22.28 15.43
C GLN A 86 17.11 -21.60 14.08
N ARG A 87 16.65 -20.38 13.86
CA ARG A 87 16.92 -19.62 12.64
C ARG A 87 18.39 -19.23 12.47
N ARG A 88 19.15 -19.16 13.59
CA ARG A 88 20.62 -18.97 13.57
C ARG A 88 21.41 -20.27 13.44
N GLY A 89 20.74 -21.44 13.44
CA GLY A 89 21.37 -22.75 13.43
C GLY A 89 21.90 -23.21 14.79
N ASP A 90 21.65 -22.48 15.87
CA ASP A 90 22.06 -22.87 17.23
C ASP A 90 21.03 -23.85 17.83
N LEU A 91 21.07 -25.08 17.34
CA LEU A 91 20.14 -26.14 17.75
C LEU A 91 20.37 -26.58 19.20
N GLN A 92 21.59 -26.43 19.74
CA GLN A 92 21.87 -26.80 21.12
C GLN A 92 21.12 -25.88 22.09
N THR A 93 21.31 -24.58 21.97
CA THR A 93 20.58 -23.58 22.76
C THR A 93 19.05 -23.73 22.57
N ALA A 94 18.58 -23.93 21.34
CA ALA A 94 17.18 -24.14 21.08
C ALA A 94 16.62 -25.38 21.80
N ASN A 95 17.35 -26.49 21.83
CA ASN A 95 16.94 -27.71 22.54
C ASN A 95 16.89 -27.51 24.06
N ASP A 96 17.89 -26.84 24.62
CA ASP A 96 17.97 -26.62 26.06
C ASP A 96 16.83 -25.70 26.53
N LEU A 97 16.55 -24.61 25.79
CA LEU A 97 15.41 -23.74 26.04
C LEU A 97 14.07 -24.45 25.86
N THR A 98 13.96 -25.37 24.89
CA THR A 98 12.73 -26.15 24.64
C THR A 98 12.43 -27.08 25.84
N ARG A 99 13.43 -27.68 26.47
CA ARG A 99 13.27 -28.50 27.68
C ARG A 99 12.74 -27.71 28.89
N LEU A 100 13.02 -26.42 28.93
CA LEU A 100 12.60 -25.51 30.00
C LEU A 100 11.18 -24.93 29.79
N LEU A 101 10.48 -25.31 28.71
CA LEU A 101 9.11 -24.86 28.47
C LEU A 101 8.14 -25.44 29.50
N THR A 102 7.51 -24.56 30.28
CA THR A 102 6.47 -24.91 31.23
C THR A 102 5.10 -24.98 30.56
N ASP A 103 4.87 -24.14 29.57
CA ASP A 103 3.69 -24.14 28.72
C ASP A 103 4.10 -24.59 27.31
N ARG A 104 3.41 -25.62 26.80
CA ARG A 104 3.77 -26.29 25.57
C ARG A 104 2.80 -26.03 24.41
N VAL A 105 1.98 -24.98 24.50
CA VAL A 105 0.94 -24.68 23.49
C VAL A 105 1.51 -24.50 22.09
N LEU A 106 2.74 -24.00 21.93
CA LEU A 106 3.43 -23.82 20.65
C LEU A 106 4.54 -24.87 20.41
N LEU A 107 4.53 -26.01 21.11
CA LEU A 107 5.56 -27.02 20.94
C LEU A 107 5.51 -27.64 19.53
N ALA A 108 4.32 -27.83 18.97
CA ALA A 108 4.16 -28.30 17.59
C ALA A 108 4.85 -27.38 16.59
N ASP A 109 4.62 -26.07 16.74
CA ASP A 109 5.19 -25.03 15.88
C ASP A 109 6.71 -24.96 15.97
N VAL A 110 7.26 -25.04 17.19
CA VAL A 110 8.72 -25.07 17.45
C VAL A 110 9.38 -26.28 16.80
N LEU A 111 8.76 -27.47 16.92
CA LEU A 111 9.31 -28.70 16.34
C LEU A 111 9.18 -28.67 14.81
N ALA A 112 8.06 -28.21 14.26
CA ALA A 112 7.88 -28.06 12.82
C ALA A 112 8.90 -27.08 12.21
N ASP A 113 9.10 -25.90 12.83
CA ASP A 113 10.10 -24.93 12.42
C ASP A 113 11.52 -25.55 12.36
N ARG A 114 11.86 -26.37 13.36
CA ARG A 114 13.14 -27.09 13.43
C ARG A 114 13.30 -28.14 12.35
N TYR A 115 12.25 -28.93 12.09
CA TYR A 115 12.31 -30.03 11.13
C TYR A 115 12.28 -29.56 9.68
N LEU A 116 11.60 -28.47 9.42
CA LEU A 116 11.46 -27.89 8.08
C LEU A 116 12.57 -26.88 7.74
N ALA A 117 13.46 -26.56 8.70
CA ALA A 117 14.57 -25.63 8.46
C ALA A 117 15.49 -26.13 7.31
N PRO A 118 16.02 -25.22 6.46
CA PRO A 118 16.98 -25.59 5.43
C PRO A 118 18.20 -26.33 6.01
N GLY A 119 18.52 -27.49 5.47
CA GLY A 119 19.64 -28.31 5.95
C GLY A 119 19.34 -29.12 7.22
N ALA A 120 18.12 -29.12 7.73
CA ALA A 120 17.73 -30.01 8.82
C ALA A 120 17.63 -31.47 8.35
N HIS A 121 18.09 -32.41 9.18
CA HIS A 121 18.03 -33.83 8.93
C HIS A 121 17.34 -34.53 10.12
N PRO A 122 16.01 -34.34 10.30
CA PRO A 122 15.30 -35.01 11.38
C PRO A 122 15.23 -36.52 11.14
N ALA A 123 15.27 -37.31 12.23
CA ALA A 123 15.10 -38.74 12.14
C ALA A 123 13.66 -39.12 11.76
N VAL A 124 13.48 -40.23 11.02
CA VAL A 124 12.17 -40.71 10.58
C VAL A 124 11.19 -40.88 11.75
N ASP A 125 11.66 -41.37 12.88
CA ASP A 125 10.82 -41.58 14.07
C ASP A 125 10.34 -40.24 14.68
N GLN A 126 11.18 -39.18 14.65
CA GLN A 126 10.78 -37.85 15.10
C GLN A 126 9.64 -37.26 14.24
N LEU A 127 9.71 -37.46 12.93
CA LEU A 127 8.65 -37.00 12.02
C LEU A 127 7.35 -37.79 12.23
N ARG A 128 7.45 -39.11 12.44
CA ARG A 128 6.29 -39.97 12.74
C ARG A 128 5.63 -39.60 14.06
N ASP A 129 6.41 -39.37 15.12
CA ASP A 129 5.88 -39.05 16.44
C ASP A 129 5.23 -37.64 16.42
N TRP A 130 5.80 -36.71 15.67
CA TRP A 130 5.18 -35.40 15.46
C TRP A 130 3.83 -35.54 14.73
N LEU A 131 3.77 -36.31 13.63
CA LEU A 131 2.55 -36.49 12.85
C LEU A 131 1.46 -37.25 13.63
N LYS A 132 1.82 -38.21 14.50
CA LYS A 132 0.85 -38.86 15.38
C LYS A 132 0.16 -37.91 16.32
N THR A 133 0.90 -36.92 16.82
CA THR A 133 0.41 -35.98 17.85
C THR A 133 -0.22 -34.74 17.24
N TYR A 134 0.28 -34.28 16.10
CA TYR A 134 -0.01 -32.97 15.54
C TYR A 134 -0.48 -32.99 14.07
N SER A 135 -1.13 -34.11 13.64
CA SER A 135 -1.62 -34.27 12.26
C SER A 135 -2.57 -33.19 11.78
N THR A 136 -3.23 -32.49 12.71
CA THR A 136 -4.17 -31.40 12.39
C THR A 136 -3.51 -30.01 12.29
N GLN A 137 -2.21 -29.90 12.49
CA GLN A 137 -1.49 -28.63 12.42
C GLN A 137 -1.25 -28.18 10.95
N PRO A 138 -1.14 -26.88 10.68
CA PRO A 138 -0.88 -26.36 9.33
C PRO A 138 0.38 -26.92 8.67
N ASP A 139 1.40 -27.28 9.45
CA ASP A 139 2.67 -27.82 8.95
C ASP A 139 2.59 -29.34 8.62
N ALA A 140 1.49 -30.04 8.94
CA ALA A 140 1.40 -31.48 8.78
C ALA A 140 1.66 -31.97 7.34
N PRO A 141 1.11 -31.36 6.27
CA PRO A 141 1.43 -31.76 4.90
C PRO A 141 2.92 -31.64 4.56
N ALA A 142 3.57 -30.57 5.03
CA ALA A 142 5.01 -30.36 4.80
C ALA A 142 5.87 -31.41 5.53
N ILE A 143 5.50 -31.76 6.77
CA ILE A 143 6.16 -32.81 7.56
C ILE A 143 5.90 -34.21 6.93
N GLN A 144 4.70 -34.49 6.42
CA GLN A 144 4.41 -35.73 5.67
C GLN A 144 5.30 -35.83 4.43
N GLY A 145 5.38 -34.76 3.63
CA GLY A 145 6.27 -34.67 2.48
C GLY A 145 7.74 -34.90 2.85
N LEU A 146 8.19 -34.32 3.97
CA LEU A 146 9.55 -34.53 4.49
C LEU A 146 9.77 -35.99 4.92
N LEU A 147 8.81 -36.60 5.62
CA LEU A 147 8.87 -38.02 6.02
C LEU A 147 9.04 -38.94 4.80
N LEU A 148 8.24 -38.73 3.74
CA LEU A 148 8.32 -39.54 2.52
C LEU A 148 9.65 -39.36 1.77
N ARG A 149 10.27 -38.19 1.84
CA ARG A 149 11.61 -37.95 1.25
C ARG A 149 12.75 -38.50 2.10
N THR A 150 12.60 -38.47 3.43
CA THR A 150 13.64 -38.92 4.37
C THR A 150 13.63 -40.46 4.54
N ALA A 151 12.46 -41.07 4.49
CA ALA A 151 12.35 -42.54 4.46
C ALA A 151 12.94 -43.05 3.14
N SER A 152 13.67 -44.19 3.20
CA SER A 152 14.25 -44.80 2.00
C SER A 152 13.24 -44.85 0.86
N ALA A 153 13.66 -44.48 -0.34
CA ALA A 153 12.78 -44.42 -1.51
C ALA A 153 12.03 -45.76 -1.67
N GLY A 154 10.69 -45.74 -1.60
CA GLY A 154 9.86 -46.91 -1.67
C GLY A 154 9.54 -47.58 -0.32
N SER A 155 9.82 -46.96 0.82
CA SER A 155 9.44 -47.49 2.14
C SER A 155 7.92 -47.63 2.25
N VAL A 156 7.44 -48.89 2.08
CA VAL A 156 6.03 -49.26 2.23
C VAL A 156 5.51 -48.86 3.63
N GLN A 157 6.36 -48.92 4.64
CA GLN A 157 6.00 -48.55 6.02
C GLN A 157 5.75 -47.02 6.18
N ALA A 158 6.53 -46.16 5.51
CA ALA A 158 6.30 -44.73 5.56
C ALA A 158 5.02 -44.34 4.79
N GLN A 159 4.79 -44.94 3.63
CA GLN A 159 3.58 -44.75 2.84
C GLN A 159 2.33 -45.25 3.57
N SER A 160 2.39 -46.47 4.14
CA SER A 160 1.30 -47.05 4.93
C SER A 160 0.99 -46.21 6.17
N PHE A 161 2.02 -45.66 6.82
CA PHE A 161 1.84 -44.78 7.97
C PHE A 161 1.13 -43.47 7.56
N VAL A 162 1.57 -42.81 6.50
CA VAL A 162 0.93 -41.56 6.00
C VAL A 162 -0.53 -41.88 5.57
N HIS A 163 -0.78 -42.99 4.93
CA HIS A 163 -2.15 -43.45 4.59
C HIS A 163 -3.01 -43.78 5.81
N SER A 164 -2.41 -44.19 6.93
CA SER A 164 -3.14 -44.50 8.17
C SER A 164 -3.48 -43.27 9.01
N LEU A 165 -2.82 -42.14 8.75
CA LEU A 165 -3.26 -40.87 9.27
C LEU A 165 -4.60 -40.57 8.61
N ALA A 166 -5.66 -40.36 9.42
CA ALA A 166 -6.97 -40.06 8.88
C ALA A 166 -6.83 -39.06 7.74
N PRO A 167 -7.43 -39.34 6.56
CA PRO A 167 -7.38 -38.37 5.49
C PRO A 167 -7.92 -37.08 6.07
N ASP A 168 -7.15 -36.03 5.98
CA ASP A 168 -7.65 -34.72 6.25
C ASP A 168 -8.57 -34.38 5.07
N ASP A 169 -9.85 -34.76 5.16
CA ASP A 169 -10.90 -34.46 4.20
C ASP A 169 -11.13 -32.94 4.07
N ARG A 170 -10.41 -32.15 4.88
CA ARG A 170 -10.36 -30.71 4.72
C ARG A 170 -9.57 -30.41 3.46
N PRO A 171 -10.11 -29.60 2.54
CA PRO A 171 -9.38 -29.18 1.36
C PRO A 171 -8.01 -28.64 1.78
N GLU A 172 -6.94 -29.16 1.21
CA GLU A 172 -5.52 -28.87 1.53
C GLU A 172 -5.19 -27.37 1.47
N THR A 173 -5.94 -26.67 0.74
CA THR A 173 -6.08 -25.21 0.74
C THR A 173 -7.56 -24.96 0.54
N VAL A 174 -8.22 -24.31 1.49
CA VAL A 174 -9.25 -23.39 1.08
C VAL A 174 -8.52 -22.46 0.12
N HIS A 175 -8.60 -22.71 -1.17
CA HIS A 175 -8.38 -21.70 -2.16
C HIS A 175 -9.48 -20.68 -1.87
N MET A 176 -9.18 -19.83 -0.92
CA MET A 176 -9.88 -18.59 -0.68
C MET A 176 -9.53 -17.75 -1.90
N SER A 177 -10.06 -18.16 -3.06
CA SER A 177 -10.16 -17.23 -4.17
C SER A 177 -10.97 -16.09 -3.62
N PRO A 178 -10.42 -14.90 -3.52
CA PRO A 178 -11.25 -13.77 -3.24
C PRO A 178 -12.33 -13.81 -4.32
N ASN A 179 -13.59 -13.91 -3.92
CA ASN A 179 -14.69 -13.47 -4.75
C ASN A 179 -14.73 -11.92 -4.74
N SER A 180 -13.59 -11.27 -4.74
CA SER A 180 -13.50 -10.02 -5.45
C SER A 180 -14.01 -10.35 -6.84
N THR A 181 -15.09 -9.74 -7.28
CA THR A 181 -15.44 -9.80 -8.69
C THR A 181 -14.13 -9.62 -9.44
N PRO A 182 -13.61 -10.69 -10.11
CA PRO A 182 -12.27 -10.61 -10.64
C PRO A 182 -12.23 -9.36 -11.49
N ASP A 183 -11.21 -8.52 -11.30
CA ASP A 183 -11.01 -7.31 -12.07
C ASP A 183 -11.43 -7.59 -13.52
N PRO A 184 -12.38 -6.87 -14.11
CA PRO A 184 -12.85 -7.08 -15.48
C PRO A 184 -11.69 -7.26 -16.47
N LEU A 185 -10.55 -6.58 -16.22
CA LEU A 185 -9.33 -6.73 -17.00
C LEU A 185 -8.75 -8.14 -16.90
N SER A 186 -8.68 -8.74 -15.72
CA SER A 186 -8.13 -10.09 -15.53
C SER A 186 -8.97 -11.20 -16.15
N ARG A 187 -10.28 -10.94 -16.38
CA ARG A 187 -11.17 -11.83 -17.11
C ARG A 187 -11.05 -11.68 -18.63
N ALA A 188 -10.74 -10.48 -19.10
CA ALA A 188 -10.71 -10.16 -20.51
C ALA A 188 -9.43 -10.65 -21.22
N PHE A 189 -8.30 -10.66 -20.52
CA PHE A 189 -7.02 -11.10 -21.07
C PHE A 189 -6.04 -11.50 -19.97
N THR A 190 -5.07 -12.35 -20.34
CA THR A 190 -3.93 -12.70 -19.49
C THR A 190 -2.74 -11.84 -19.92
N ARG A 191 -2.12 -11.15 -18.97
CA ARG A 191 -0.93 -10.31 -19.21
C ARG A 191 0.31 -11.17 -19.43
N ASN A 192 1.20 -10.68 -20.29
CA ASN A 192 2.54 -11.24 -20.47
C ASN A 192 3.57 -10.30 -19.82
N PRO A 193 4.15 -10.65 -18.64
CA PRO A 193 5.03 -9.74 -17.89
C PRO A 193 6.27 -9.29 -18.67
N LEU A 194 6.81 -10.13 -19.55
CA LEU A 194 7.98 -9.77 -20.38
C LEU A 194 7.61 -8.76 -21.46
N LEU A 195 6.44 -8.93 -22.08
CA LEU A 195 5.93 -7.98 -23.06
C LEU A 195 5.58 -6.65 -22.39
N ASP A 196 4.84 -6.68 -21.29
CA ASP A 196 4.47 -5.49 -20.52
C ASP A 196 5.69 -4.67 -20.16
N ARG A 197 6.71 -5.31 -19.59
CA ARG A 197 7.97 -4.68 -19.25
C ARG A 197 8.65 -4.05 -20.48
N THR A 198 8.75 -4.79 -21.59
CA THR A 198 9.38 -4.27 -22.81
C THR A 198 8.62 -3.09 -23.39
N VAL A 199 7.28 -3.14 -23.39
CA VAL A 199 6.41 -2.05 -23.82
C VAL A 199 6.63 -0.80 -22.94
N GLN A 200 6.64 -0.96 -21.63
CA GLN A 200 6.85 0.13 -20.67
C GLN A 200 8.25 0.75 -20.84
N GLU A 201 9.32 -0.08 -20.90
CA GLU A 201 10.69 0.39 -21.09
C GLU A 201 10.87 1.18 -22.38
N ARG A 202 10.16 0.82 -23.47
CA ARG A 202 10.17 1.58 -24.71
C ARG A 202 9.32 2.86 -24.61
N ALA A 203 8.12 2.78 -24.05
CA ALA A 203 7.18 3.90 -23.99
C ALA A 203 7.75 5.11 -23.27
N ILE A 204 8.59 4.92 -22.24
CA ILE A 204 9.23 6.00 -21.48
C ILE A 204 10.40 6.68 -22.22
N GLN A 205 10.83 6.16 -23.38
CA GLN A 205 11.95 6.70 -24.17
C GLN A 205 11.54 7.80 -25.17
N GLY A 206 10.45 8.50 -24.87
CA GLY A 206 9.93 9.55 -25.73
C GLY A 206 9.08 9.01 -26.89
N LEU A 207 8.67 9.93 -27.77
CA LEU A 207 7.77 9.60 -28.89
C LEU A 207 8.27 8.45 -29.77
N LYS A 208 9.57 8.40 -30.06
CA LYS A 208 10.14 7.31 -30.88
C LYS A 208 10.05 5.96 -30.18
N GLY A 209 10.28 5.93 -28.88
CA GLY A 209 10.15 4.73 -28.06
C GLY A 209 8.72 4.25 -27.98
N ALA A 210 7.77 5.17 -27.79
CA ALA A 210 6.33 4.86 -27.78
C ALA A 210 5.85 4.28 -29.13
N ILE A 211 6.27 4.84 -30.26
CA ILE A 211 5.98 4.29 -31.60
C ILE A 211 6.57 2.88 -31.74
N SER A 212 7.79 2.65 -31.24
CA SER A 212 8.39 1.31 -31.23
C SER A 212 7.63 0.33 -30.35
N ALA A 213 7.08 0.79 -29.21
CA ALA A 213 6.23 -0.01 -28.33
C ALA A 213 4.90 -0.38 -29.01
N LEU A 214 4.24 0.58 -29.66
CA LEU A 214 3.01 0.34 -30.44
C LEU A 214 3.24 -0.69 -31.55
N HIS A 215 4.32 -0.53 -32.31
CA HIS A 215 4.68 -1.50 -33.33
C HIS A 215 4.93 -2.91 -32.77
N LEU A 216 5.56 -3.01 -31.59
CA LEU A 216 5.74 -4.31 -30.93
C LEU A 216 4.39 -4.96 -30.57
N VAL A 217 3.43 -4.17 -30.06
CA VAL A 217 2.06 -4.66 -29.77
C VAL A 217 1.40 -5.16 -31.05
N ASP A 218 1.55 -4.44 -32.17
CA ASP A 218 0.91 -4.79 -33.44
C ASP A 218 1.44 -6.07 -34.09
N ILE A 219 2.74 -6.34 -33.93
CA ILE A 219 3.38 -7.51 -34.55
C ILE A 219 3.40 -8.73 -33.62
N THR A 220 2.99 -8.60 -32.36
CA THR A 220 3.02 -9.71 -31.39
C THR A 220 1.98 -10.76 -31.74
N PRO A 221 2.36 -12.01 -32.07
CA PRO A 221 1.40 -13.07 -32.40
C PRO A 221 0.52 -13.43 -31.20
N GLY A 222 -0.76 -13.72 -31.45
CA GLY A 222 -1.69 -14.15 -30.41
C GLY A 222 -2.19 -13.02 -29.49
N MET A 223 -1.89 -11.78 -29.82
CA MET A 223 -2.42 -10.61 -29.10
C MET A 223 -3.93 -10.53 -29.24
N THR A 224 -4.64 -10.53 -28.11
CA THR A 224 -6.10 -10.30 -28.11
C THR A 224 -6.39 -8.82 -28.32
N PRO A 225 -7.53 -8.46 -28.95
CA PRO A 225 -7.92 -7.05 -29.12
C PRO A 225 -7.98 -6.28 -27.80
N ALA A 226 -8.51 -6.88 -26.75
CA ALA A 226 -8.61 -6.26 -25.43
C ALA A 226 -7.24 -6.02 -24.78
N TYR A 227 -6.31 -6.96 -24.91
CA TYR A 227 -4.95 -6.77 -24.38
C TYR A 227 -4.16 -5.72 -25.17
N ALA A 228 -4.27 -5.74 -26.51
CA ALA A 228 -3.70 -4.70 -27.34
C ALA A 228 -4.24 -3.30 -26.98
N ALA A 229 -5.56 -3.16 -26.81
CA ALA A 229 -6.18 -1.92 -26.39
C ALA A 229 -5.64 -1.42 -25.05
N GLN A 230 -5.52 -2.30 -24.06
CA GLN A 230 -4.95 -1.96 -22.75
C GLN A 230 -3.53 -1.40 -22.89
N LEU A 231 -2.66 -2.08 -23.66
CA LEU A 231 -1.29 -1.62 -23.91
C LEU A 231 -1.23 -0.29 -24.69
N TYR A 232 -2.13 -0.09 -25.65
CA TYR A 232 -2.28 1.21 -26.32
C TYR A 232 -2.64 2.32 -25.35
N GLY A 233 -3.55 2.05 -24.38
CA GLY A 233 -3.89 3.00 -23.31
C GLY A 233 -2.67 3.34 -22.44
N GLU A 234 -1.91 2.33 -22.02
CA GLU A 234 -0.69 2.51 -21.20
C GLU A 234 0.41 3.29 -21.94
N ILE A 235 0.62 3.00 -23.23
CA ILE A 235 1.56 3.75 -24.08
C ILE A 235 1.08 5.20 -24.27
N SER A 236 -0.22 5.40 -24.51
CA SER A 236 -0.82 6.73 -24.66
C SER A 236 -0.68 7.57 -23.39
N LEU A 237 -0.82 6.94 -22.23
CA LEU A 237 -0.61 7.60 -20.95
C LEU A 237 0.85 8.01 -20.75
N SER A 238 1.80 7.16 -21.17
CA SER A 238 3.21 7.52 -21.18
C SER A 238 3.51 8.71 -22.11
N LEU A 239 2.88 8.76 -23.27
CA LEU A 239 2.97 9.92 -24.17
C LEU A 239 2.40 11.19 -23.53
N LEU A 240 1.23 11.10 -22.90
CA LEU A 240 0.60 12.22 -22.23
C LEU A 240 1.48 12.78 -21.10
N SER A 241 2.07 11.90 -20.30
CA SER A 241 2.99 12.27 -19.21
C SER A 241 4.29 12.92 -19.69
N GLN A 242 4.67 12.68 -20.95
CA GLN A 242 5.82 13.30 -21.60
C GLN A 242 5.48 14.59 -22.37
N GLY A 243 4.24 15.05 -22.28
CA GLY A 243 3.80 16.28 -22.96
C GLY A 243 3.27 16.08 -24.38
N GLU A 244 3.28 14.86 -24.91
CA GLU A 244 2.87 14.51 -26.27
C GLU A 244 1.36 14.29 -26.38
N ALA A 245 0.56 15.31 -25.99
CA ALA A 245 -0.90 15.19 -25.87
C ALA A 245 -1.59 14.79 -27.19
N GLN A 246 -1.19 15.37 -28.31
CA GLN A 246 -1.79 15.02 -29.61
C GLN A 246 -1.50 13.57 -30.02
N SER A 247 -0.30 13.06 -29.70
CA SER A 247 0.04 11.68 -29.95
C SER A 247 -0.72 10.74 -29.00
N ALA A 248 -0.86 11.11 -27.73
CA ALA A 248 -1.66 10.39 -26.76
C ALA A 248 -3.12 10.30 -27.17
N LEU A 249 -3.72 11.40 -27.64
CA LEU A 249 -5.09 11.42 -28.16
C LEU A 249 -5.27 10.45 -29.33
N ARG A 250 -4.41 10.55 -30.36
CA ARG A 250 -4.48 9.69 -31.55
C ARG A 250 -4.36 8.21 -31.22
N HIS A 251 -3.37 7.85 -30.42
CA HIS A 251 -3.12 6.44 -30.12
C HIS A 251 -4.10 5.89 -29.07
N GLY A 252 -4.61 6.74 -28.17
CA GLY A 252 -5.70 6.36 -27.27
C GLY A 252 -6.98 6.04 -28.03
N CYS A 253 -7.40 6.90 -28.98
CA CYS A 253 -8.55 6.62 -29.86
C CYS A 253 -8.32 5.33 -30.66
N ALA A 254 -7.16 5.17 -31.29
CA ALA A 254 -6.85 3.95 -32.04
C ALA A 254 -6.85 2.68 -31.16
N GLY A 255 -6.38 2.78 -29.94
CA GLY A 255 -6.46 1.68 -28.97
C GLY A 255 -7.88 1.32 -28.57
N PHE A 256 -8.73 2.32 -28.39
CA PHE A 256 -10.15 2.11 -28.06
C PHE A 256 -10.91 1.42 -29.21
N GLU A 257 -10.69 1.87 -30.44
CA GLU A 257 -11.24 1.22 -31.64
C GLU A 257 -10.71 -0.22 -31.79
N ARG A 258 -9.40 -0.44 -31.58
CA ARG A 258 -8.77 -1.77 -31.68
C ARG A 258 -9.36 -2.77 -30.68
N GLY A 259 -9.77 -2.30 -29.50
CA GLY A 259 -10.46 -3.08 -28.46
C GLY A 259 -11.94 -3.24 -28.67
N ASP A 260 -12.48 -2.88 -29.84
CA ASP A 260 -13.90 -2.89 -30.13
C ASP A 260 -14.72 -2.14 -29.07
N HIS A 261 -14.17 -1.03 -28.60
CA HIS A 261 -14.75 -0.16 -27.56
C HIS A 261 -14.98 -0.84 -26.19
N GLN A 262 -14.34 -1.99 -25.95
CA GLN A 262 -14.56 -2.78 -24.72
C GLN A 262 -13.69 -2.31 -23.54
N VAL A 263 -12.49 -1.79 -23.80
CA VAL A 263 -11.49 -1.45 -22.77
C VAL A 263 -11.50 0.05 -22.50
N GLY A 264 -11.74 0.47 -21.26
CA GLY A 264 -11.93 1.89 -20.92
C GLY A 264 -10.65 2.74 -20.90
N LEU A 265 -9.50 2.17 -20.58
CA LEU A 265 -8.25 2.94 -20.39
C LEU A 265 -7.86 3.77 -21.62
N PRO A 266 -7.85 3.26 -22.86
CA PRO A 266 -7.46 4.05 -24.02
C PRO A 266 -8.36 5.29 -24.22
N ALA A 267 -9.68 5.15 -24.07
CA ALA A 267 -10.62 6.26 -24.17
C ALA A 267 -10.43 7.27 -23.03
N TYR A 268 -10.17 6.80 -21.81
CA TYR A 268 -9.90 7.67 -20.67
C TYR A 268 -8.67 8.55 -20.92
N VAL A 269 -7.58 7.96 -21.36
CA VAL A 269 -6.32 8.69 -21.65
C VAL A 269 -6.49 9.64 -22.83
N ALA A 270 -7.21 9.23 -23.87
CA ALA A 270 -7.56 10.13 -24.99
C ALA A 270 -8.41 11.31 -24.50
N GLY A 271 -9.34 11.07 -23.57
CA GLY A 271 -10.14 12.12 -22.92
C GLY A 271 -9.27 13.11 -22.14
N LEU A 272 -8.29 12.65 -21.36
CA LEU A 272 -7.32 13.51 -20.68
C LEU A 272 -6.47 14.32 -21.67
N ALA A 273 -6.07 13.71 -22.77
CA ALA A 273 -5.32 14.40 -23.80
C ALA A 273 -6.14 15.47 -24.51
N ALA A 274 -7.41 15.18 -24.85
CA ALA A 274 -8.36 16.15 -25.42
C ALA A 274 -8.64 17.30 -24.42
N TRP A 275 -8.78 16.99 -23.14
CA TRP A 275 -8.93 17.98 -22.07
C TRP A 275 -7.74 18.96 -22.02
N ARG A 276 -6.51 18.44 -22.10
CA ARG A 276 -5.28 19.24 -22.13
C ARG A 276 -5.25 20.20 -23.34
N GLU A 277 -5.68 19.73 -24.50
CA GLU A 277 -5.74 20.53 -25.72
C GLU A 277 -6.94 21.51 -25.74
N GLY A 278 -7.79 21.50 -24.71
CA GLY A 278 -8.98 22.35 -24.61
C GLY A 278 -10.17 21.89 -25.44
N HIS A 279 -10.13 20.68 -26.01
CA HIS A 279 -11.19 20.09 -26.79
C HIS A 279 -12.25 19.44 -25.87
N ILE A 280 -13.01 20.27 -25.14
CA ILE A 280 -13.88 19.80 -24.05
C ILE A 280 -15.00 18.88 -24.51
N ASP A 281 -15.61 19.10 -25.68
CA ASP A 281 -16.66 18.21 -26.21
C ASP A 281 -16.09 16.82 -26.51
N ALA A 282 -14.95 16.75 -27.19
CA ALA A 282 -14.27 15.48 -27.45
C ALA A 282 -13.81 14.79 -26.16
N ALA A 283 -13.33 15.56 -25.18
CA ALA A 283 -12.97 15.02 -23.89
C ALA A 283 -14.16 14.39 -23.18
N TYR A 284 -15.34 15.05 -23.21
CA TYR A 284 -16.56 14.51 -22.65
C TYR A 284 -16.97 13.18 -23.30
N GLU A 285 -17.03 13.12 -24.64
CA GLU A 285 -17.41 11.91 -25.38
C GLU A 285 -16.47 10.73 -25.07
N LEU A 286 -15.18 11.00 -24.92
CA LEU A 286 -14.17 10.00 -24.60
C LEU A 286 -14.28 9.53 -23.15
N PHE A 287 -14.52 10.43 -22.18
CA PHE A 287 -14.75 10.05 -20.80
C PHE A 287 -16.06 9.27 -20.62
N GLU A 288 -17.13 9.68 -21.30
CA GLU A 288 -18.37 8.91 -21.33
C GLU A 288 -18.17 7.51 -21.90
N SER A 289 -17.43 7.39 -22.99
CA SER A 289 -17.08 6.11 -23.61
C SER A 289 -16.27 5.23 -22.64
N ALA A 290 -15.28 5.80 -21.96
CA ALA A 290 -14.48 5.10 -20.97
C ALA A 290 -15.32 4.63 -19.78
N ALA A 291 -16.22 5.48 -19.28
CA ALA A 291 -17.13 5.16 -18.17
C ALA A 291 -18.18 4.09 -18.53
N ASN A 292 -18.45 3.87 -19.81
CA ASN A 292 -19.40 2.86 -20.29
C ASN A 292 -18.73 1.58 -20.78
N ALA A 293 -17.40 1.55 -20.88
CA ALA A 293 -16.66 0.39 -21.38
C ALA A 293 -16.72 -0.78 -20.38
N PRO A 294 -17.12 -2.00 -20.82
CA PRO A 294 -17.37 -3.11 -19.88
C PRO A 294 -16.10 -3.71 -19.27
N VAL A 295 -14.95 -3.55 -19.93
CA VAL A 295 -13.64 -4.02 -19.46
C VAL A 295 -12.90 -2.84 -18.83
N THR A 296 -13.33 -2.46 -17.63
CA THR A 296 -12.83 -1.27 -16.93
C THR A 296 -12.87 -1.52 -15.42
N SER A 297 -11.80 -1.18 -14.70
CA SER A 297 -11.77 -1.31 -13.24
C SER A 297 -12.74 -0.31 -12.57
N GLN A 298 -13.10 -0.57 -11.32
CA GLN A 298 -13.98 0.33 -10.55
C GLN A 298 -13.37 1.72 -10.37
N GLU A 299 -12.04 1.78 -10.15
CA GLU A 299 -11.29 3.02 -10.04
C GLU A 299 -11.37 3.83 -11.33
N LEU A 300 -11.20 3.18 -12.47
CA LEU A 300 -11.25 3.84 -13.76
C LEU A 300 -12.69 4.25 -14.15
N HIS A 301 -13.69 3.45 -13.78
CA HIS A 301 -15.10 3.86 -13.92
C HIS A 301 -15.41 5.14 -13.14
N ALA A 302 -14.97 5.19 -11.87
CA ALA A 302 -15.13 6.39 -11.04
C ALA A 302 -14.38 7.60 -11.62
N ALA A 303 -13.12 7.38 -12.07
CA ALA A 303 -12.30 8.41 -12.68
C ALA A 303 -12.96 8.97 -13.95
N ALA A 304 -13.34 8.09 -14.88
CA ALA A 304 -13.98 8.49 -16.14
C ALA A 304 -15.30 9.24 -15.91
N ALA A 305 -16.14 8.77 -14.98
CA ALA A 305 -17.39 9.45 -14.62
C ALA A 305 -17.14 10.82 -13.97
N PHE A 306 -16.14 10.93 -13.09
CA PHE A 306 -15.77 12.20 -12.47
C PHE A 306 -15.22 13.21 -13.49
N TRP A 307 -14.38 12.76 -14.43
CA TRP A 307 -13.87 13.63 -15.50
C TRP A 307 -14.95 14.00 -16.52
N ALA A 308 -15.91 13.11 -16.81
CA ALA A 308 -17.10 13.44 -17.59
C ALA A 308 -17.93 14.53 -16.90
N ALA A 309 -18.11 14.44 -15.57
CA ALA A 309 -18.75 15.51 -14.79
C ALA A 309 -17.99 16.84 -14.94
N ARG A 310 -16.67 16.83 -14.81
CA ARG A 310 -15.85 18.06 -14.98
C ARG A 310 -15.99 18.66 -16.39
N ALA A 311 -16.07 17.81 -17.42
CA ALA A 311 -16.30 18.26 -18.78
C ALA A 311 -17.71 18.90 -18.93
N GLU A 312 -18.75 18.31 -18.36
CA GLU A 312 -20.10 18.86 -18.37
C GLU A 312 -20.21 20.18 -17.58
N ALA A 313 -19.46 20.32 -16.48
CA ALA A 313 -19.37 21.60 -15.78
C ALA A 313 -18.80 22.72 -16.70
N ARG A 314 -17.77 22.42 -17.50
CA ARG A 314 -17.23 23.37 -18.49
C ARG A 314 -18.18 23.64 -19.68
N ARG A 315 -19.05 22.69 -19.99
CA ARG A 315 -20.13 22.82 -20.98
C ARG A 315 -21.37 23.53 -20.43
N HIS A 316 -21.35 23.89 -19.15
CA HIS A 316 -22.48 24.50 -18.42
C HIS A 316 -23.72 23.59 -18.34
N ALA A 317 -23.60 22.29 -18.47
CA ALA A 317 -24.69 21.31 -18.42
C ALA A 317 -24.85 20.76 -16.99
N MET A 318 -25.38 21.58 -16.07
CA MET A 318 -25.38 21.28 -14.64
C MET A 318 -26.16 20.04 -14.23
N SER A 319 -27.24 19.68 -14.92
CA SER A 319 -27.99 18.44 -14.62
C SER A 319 -27.18 17.18 -14.97
N ALA A 320 -26.48 17.20 -16.10
CA ALA A 320 -25.60 16.10 -16.51
C ALA A 320 -24.37 16.04 -15.56
N TYR A 321 -23.79 17.18 -15.17
CA TYR A 321 -22.75 17.27 -14.18
C TYR A 321 -23.09 16.52 -12.88
N VAL A 322 -24.26 16.81 -12.30
CA VAL A 322 -24.73 16.15 -11.08
C VAL A 322 -24.96 14.65 -11.30
N SER A 323 -25.53 14.26 -12.44
CA SER A 323 -25.75 12.85 -12.76
C SER A 323 -24.44 12.05 -12.85
N TRP A 324 -23.42 12.63 -13.48
CA TRP A 324 -22.09 12.03 -13.58
C TRP A 324 -21.39 11.94 -12.22
N LEU A 325 -21.55 12.96 -11.36
CA LEU A 325 -21.02 12.89 -9.99
C LEU A 325 -21.68 11.76 -9.19
N HIS A 326 -23.01 11.58 -9.29
CA HIS A 326 -23.66 10.45 -8.64
C HIS A 326 -23.13 9.10 -9.15
N ARG A 327 -22.88 8.99 -10.45
CA ARG A 327 -22.30 7.79 -11.03
C ARG A 327 -20.89 7.50 -10.50
N ALA A 328 -20.05 8.51 -10.40
CA ALA A 328 -18.72 8.37 -9.78
C ALA A 328 -18.82 8.00 -8.30
N ALA A 329 -19.72 8.64 -7.54
CA ALA A 329 -19.92 8.43 -6.11
C ALA A 329 -20.42 7.01 -5.74
N ASN A 330 -21.04 6.28 -6.70
CA ASN A 330 -21.40 4.88 -6.48
C ASN A 330 -20.17 3.98 -6.20
N HIS A 331 -18.98 4.41 -6.59
CA HIS A 331 -17.70 3.75 -6.27
C HIS A 331 -17.03 4.41 -5.06
N HIS A 332 -17.72 4.42 -3.92
CA HIS A 332 -17.45 5.26 -2.75
C HIS A 332 -16.10 5.02 -2.04
N GLU A 333 -15.41 3.90 -2.33
CA GLU A 333 -14.08 3.59 -1.77
C GLU A 333 -12.92 3.94 -2.73
N THR A 334 -13.23 4.47 -3.91
CA THR A 334 -12.24 4.91 -4.87
C THR A 334 -11.91 6.40 -4.68
N PHE A 335 -10.73 6.81 -5.13
CA PHE A 335 -10.28 8.19 -5.07
C PHE A 335 -11.32 9.17 -5.65
N TYR A 336 -11.74 8.95 -6.89
CA TYR A 336 -12.71 9.83 -7.56
C TYR A 336 -14.14 9.65 -7.05
N GLY A 337 -14.48 8.48 -6.54
CA GLY A 337 -15.77 8.26 -5.89
C GLY A 337 -15.92 9.09 -4.62
N MET A 338 -14.88 9.14 -3.79
CA MET A 338 -14.86 9.98 -2.59
C MET A 338 -14.89 11.48 -2.94
N LEU A 339 -14.16 11.92 -3.96
CA LEU A 339 -14.22 13.29 -4.45
C LEU A 339 -15.62 13.66 -4.92
N ALA A 340 -16.27 12.78 -5.70
CA ALA A 340 -17.62 12.99 -6.19
C ALA A 340 -18.65 13.09 -5.05
N ALA A 341 -18.58 12.18 -4.09
CA ALA A 341 -19.46 12.18 -2.91
C ALA A 341 -19.28 13.48 -2.09
N GLN A 342 -18.05 13.90 -1.85
CA GLN A 342 -17.76 15.16 -1.15
C GLN A 342 -18.26 16.38 -1.92
N THR A 343 -18.12 16.39 -3.25
CA THR A 343 -18.62 17.47 -4.11
C THR A 343 -20.15 17.59 -4.04
N LEU A 344 -20.86 16.47 -4.05
CA LEU A 344 -22.31 16.41 -3.91
C LEU A 344 -22.77 16.89 -2.53
N ASP A 345 -22.07 16.53 -1.44
CA ASP A 345 -22.40 16.96 -0.09
C ASP A 345 -22.21 18.46 0.10
N LEU A 346 -21.16 19.04 -0.47
CA LEU A 346 -20.96 20.50 -0.47
C LEU A 346 -22.06 21.24 -1.23
N GLY A 347 -22.51 20.70 -2.36
CA GLY A 347 -23.64 21.24 -3.12
C GLY A 347 -24.94 21.25 -2.32
N ARG A 348 -25.20 20.20 -1.53
CA ARG A 348 -26.37 20.11 -0.65
C ARG A 348 -26.33 21.10 0.53
N LYS A 349 -25.18 21.37 1.10
CA LYS A 349 -25.00 22.33 2.22
C LYS A 349 -25.10 23.79 1.77
N GLY A 350 -24.79 24.07 0.51
CA GLY A 350 -24.88 25.42 -0.09
C GLY A 350 -26.27 25.87 -0.54
N HIS A 351 -27.20 24.94 -0.73
CA HIS A 351 -28.57 25.21 -1.16
C HIS A 351 -29.57 24.64 -0.14
N ALA A 352 -30.26 25.50 0.55
CA ALA A 352 -31.32 25.12 1.44
C ALA A 352 -32.42 24.34 0.66
N ARG A 353 -32.60 23.08 1.04
CA ARG A 353 -33.78 22.26 0.85
C ARG A 353 -34.25 22.00 -0.59
N LEU A 354 -33.79 20.88 -1.16
CA LEU A 354 -34.62 20.13 -2.11
C LEU A 354 -35.31 18.99 -1.36
N PRO A 355 -36.61 18.72 -1.64
CA PRO A 355 -37.38 17.74 -0.90
C PRO A 355 -37.00 16.31 -1.28
N ASP A 356 -36.91 15.50 -0.26
CA ASP A 356 -37.08 14.05 -0.21
C ASP A 356 -36.78 13.23 -1.48
N SER A 357 -35.54 12.82 -1.61
CA SER A 357 -35.22 11.55 -2.22
C SER A 357 -34.50 10.69 -1.17
N PRO A 358 -34.96 9.45 -0.95
CA PRO A 358 -34.38 8.59 0.08
C PRO A 358 -33.12 7.91 -0.47
N ILE A 359 -32.04 8.65 -0.56
CA ILE A 359 -30.69 8.11 -0.48
C ILE A 359 -30.06 8.81 0.71
N GLU A 360 -30.54 8.47 1.88
CA GLU A 360 -29.69 8.47 3.04
C GLU A 360 -28.56 7.49 2.74
N ILE A 361 -27.44 8.01 2.26
CA ILE A 361 -26.17 7.35 2.50
C ILE A 361 -26.01 7.48 4.02
N THR A 362 -26.58 6.56 4.75
CA THR A 362 -26.36 6.37 6.17
C THR A 362 -24.90 5.93 6.30
N LEU A 363 -24.01 6.92 6.34
CA LEU A 363 -22.60 6.80 6.71
C LEU A 363 -22.46 6.41 8.20
N HIS A 364 -23.44 5.67 8.75
CA HIS A 364 -23.54 5.36 10.18
C HIS A 364 -23.78 3.89 10.45
N ASP A 365 -23.46 2.99 9.53
CA ASP A 365 -23.31 1.62 9.97
C ASP A 365 -22.01 1.55 10.79
N PRO A 366 -22.12 1.19 12.08
CA PRO A 366 -20.92 1.04 12.88
C PRO A 366 -20.05 -0.01 12.23
N VAL A 367 -18.85 0.39 11.80
CA VAL A 367 -17.83 -0.56 11.34
C VAL A 367 -17.72 -1.61 12.46
N PRO A 368 -17.92 -2.90 12.16
CA PRO A 368 -17.84 -3.92 13.19
C PRO A 368 -16.44 -3.87 13.82
N VAL A 369 -16.40 -3.63 15.10
CA VAL A 369 -15.18 -3.51 15.89
C VAL A 369 -15.02 -4.77 16.70
N LEU A 370 -13.80 -5.29 16.80
CA LEU A 370 -13.50 -6.46 17.63
C LEU A 370 -13.98 -6.23 19.06
N GLY A 371 -14.91 -7.06 19.52
CA GLY A 371 -15.45 -7.06 20.89
C GLY A 371 -14.85 -8.17 21.75
N GLU A 372 -15.09 -8.12 23.07
CA GLU A 372 -14.70 -9.21 24.00
C GLU A 372 -15.34 -10.53 23.60
N ILE A 373 -16.57 -10.49 23.14
CA ILE A 373 -17.31 -11.69 22.72
C ILE A 373 -16.65 -12.37 21.51
N ASP A 374 -16.04 -11.61 20.61
CA ASP A 374 -15.33 -12.15 19.44
C ASP A 374 -14.05 -12.86 19.87
N VAL A 375 -13.33 -12.24 20.79
CA VAL A 375 -12.10 -12.80 21.37
C VAL A 375 -12.41 -14.08 22.14
N GLU A 376 -13.47 -14.11 22.95
CA GLU A 376 -13.92 -15.29 23.67
C GLU A 376 -14.37 -16.38 22.70
N ALA A 377 -15.14 -16.05 21.66
CA ALA A 377 -15.63 -17.01 20.68
C ALA A 377 -14.47 -17.73 19.95
N ILE A 378 -13.42 -17.00 19.60
CA ILE A 378 -12.22 -17.60 18.97
C ILE A 378 -11.34 -18.28 20.02
N GLY A 379 -11.18 -17.71 21.21
CA GLY A 379 -10.44 -18.31 22.33
C GLY A 379 -10.98 -19.64 22.81
N ALA A 380 -12.28 -19.86 22.71
CA ALA A 380 -12.97 -21.11 23.05
C ALA A 380 -12.73 -22.24 22.04
N LEU A 381 -12.20 -21.95 20.85
CA LEU A 381 -11.85 -22.98 19.88
C LEU A 381 -10.66 -23.82 20.36
N PRO A 382 -10.56 -25.10 19.99
CA PRO A 382 -9.43 -25.95 20.39
C PRO A 382 -8.06 -25.35 20.04
N GLN A 383 -7.96 -24.62 18.91
CA GLN A 383 -6.76 -23.94 18.46
C GLN A 383 -6.68 -22.46 18.86
N GLY A 384 -7.71 -21.91 19.50
CA GLY A 384 -7.82 -20.49 19.81
C GLY A 384 -6.67 -19.98 20.69
N ARG A 385 -6.31 -20.74 21.73
CA ARG A 385 -5.19 -20.40 22.61
C ARG A 385 -3.85 -20.42 21.86
N GLN A 386 -3.64 -21.40 20.96
CA GLN A 386 -2.45 -21.48 20.11
C GLN A 386 -2.38 -20.26 19.18
N LEU A 387 -3.49 -19.91 18.55
CA LEU A 387 -3.59 -18.75 17.66
C LEU A 387 -3.14 -17.46 18.36
N PHE A 388 -3.74 -17.16 19.51
CA PHE A 388 -3.36 -15.96 20.25
C PHE A 388 -1.93 -16.00 20.80
N ALA A 389 -1.41 -17.18 21.12
CA ALA A 389 -0.01 -17.35 21.52
C ALA A 389 0.95 -17.07 20.35
N LEU A 390 0.65 -17.52 19.12
CA LEU A 390 1.43 -17.21 17.91
C LEU A 390 1.43 -15.71 17.63
N LEU A 391 0.27 -15.07 17.72
CA LEU A 391 0.16 -13.61 17.58
C LEU A 391 0.96 -12.87 18.64
N GLN A 392 0.90 -13.33 19.90
CA GLN A 392 1.66 -12.73 21.01
C GLN A 392 3.18 -12.79 20.81
N ILE A 393 3.70 -13.87 20.24
CA ILE A 393 5.15 -14.00 19.98
C ILE A 393 5.60 -13.42 18.65
N GLY A 394 4.67 -12.97 17.79
CA GLY A 394 4.98 -12.37 16.50
C GLY A 394 5.14 -13.35 15.34
N GLU A 395 4.75 -14.63 15.49
CA GLU A 395 4.80 -15.65 14.44
C GLU A 395 3.61 -15.53 13.46
N ARG A 396 3.58 -14.42 12.71
CA ARG A 396 2.45 -14.02 11.86
C ARG A 396 2.09 -15.06 10.81
N ALA A 397 3.08 -15.58 10.06
CA ALA A 397 2.81 -16.55 8.99
C ALA A 397 2.16 -17.83 9.52
N ARG A 398 2.57 -18.30 10.72
CA ARG A 398 1.97 -19.46 11.39
C ARG A 398 0.58 -19.16 11.92
N ALA A 399 0.38 -17.95 12.48
CA ALA A 399 -0.94 -17.51 12.94
C ALA A 399 -1.94 -17.43 11.79
N GLU A 400 -1.55 -16.86 10.65
CA GLU A 400 -2.37 -16.79 9.45
C GLU A 400 -2.70 -18.21 8.90
N ALA A 401 -1.71 -19.08 8.79
CA ALA A 401 -1.92 -20.47 8.36
C ALA A 401 -2.89 -21.20 9.29
N LEU A 402 -2.80 -20.96 10.61
CA LEU A 402 -3.72 -21.53 11.57
C LEU A 402 -5.14 -20.96 11.44
N MET A 403 -5.32 -19.66 11.19
CA MET A 403 -6.64 -19.07 10.91
C MET A 403 -7.28 -19.70 9.68
N ARG A 404 -6.52 -19.87 8.59
CA ARG A 404 -6.98 -20.56 7.38
C ARG A 404 -7.40 -22.00 7.66
N ARG A 405 -6.70 -22.66 8.57
CA ARG A 405 -7.01 -24.04 9.00
C ARG A 405 -8.26 -24.13 9.88
N ILE A 406 -8.53 -23.11 10.71
CA ILE A 406 -9.71 -23.04 11.56
C ILE A 406 -10.98 -22.76 10.75
N TRP A 407 -10.87 -22.01 9.66
CA TRP A 407 -12.00 -21.53 8.88
C TRP A 407 -13.02 -22.62 8.49
N PRO A 408 -12.64 -23.78 7.91
CA PRO A 408 -13.62 -24.80 7.52
C PRO A 408 -14.46 -25.35 8.69
N ASP A 409 -13.92 -25.32 9.90
CA ASP A 409 -14.59 -25.83 11.09
C ASP A 409 -15.67 -24.88 11.60
N ILE A 410 -15.58 -23.59 11.26
CA ILE A 410 -16.48 -22.52 11.75
C ILE A 410 -17.29 -21.85 10.64
N ALA A 411 -17.01 -22.15 9.37
CA ALA A 411 -17.64 -21.48 8.22
C ALA A 411 -19.19 -21.56 8.22
N ALA A 412 -19.77 -22.61 8.82
CA ALA A 412 -21.22 -22.76 8.97
C ALA A 412 -21.82 -21.93 10.11
N ASP A 413 -20.99 -21.34 11.00
CA ASP A 413 -21.41 -20.49 12.10
C ASP A 413 -21.03 -19.03 11.75
N SER A 414 -21.98 -18.29 11.23
CA SER A 414 -21.74 -16.90 10.77
C SER A 414 -21.20 -15.97 11.86
N ALA A 415 -21.58 -16.20 13.12
CA ALA A 415 -21.11 -15.40 14.26
C ALA A 415 -19.62 -15.67 14.51
N ARG A 416 -19.19 -16.95 14.57
CA ARG A 416 -17.78 -17.32 14.75
C ARG A 416 -16.93 -16.97 13.52
N ALA A 417 -17.49 -17.14 12.33
CA ALA A 417 -16.85 -16.73 11.08
C ALA A 417 -16.52 -15.22 11.10
N ARG A 418 -17.49 -14.39 11.51
CA ARG A 418 -17.30 -12.95 11.68
C ARG A 418 -16.30 -12.63 12.80
N SER A 419 -16.35 -13.33 13.92
CA SER A 419 -15.36 -13.16 15.00
C SER A 419 -13.93 -13.48 14.52
N LEU A 420 -13.73 -14.55 13.71
CA LEU A 420 -12.42 -14.85 13.12
C LEU A 420 -11.97 -13.75 12.17
N GLN A 421 -12.87 -13.23 11.34
CA GLN A 421 -12.58 -12.10 10.46
C GLN A 421 -12.11 -10.88 11.24
N LEU A 422 -12.81 -10.51 12.35
CA LEU A 422 -12.43 -9.37 13.18
C LEU A 422 -11.09 -9.59 13.90
N VAL A 423 -10.81 -10.82 14.34
CA VAL A 423 -9.50 -11.18 14.91
C VAL A 423 -8.40 -11.09 13.85
N ALA A 424 -8.63 -11.58 12.63
CA ALA A 424 -7.68 -11.46 11.52
C ALA A 424 -7.38 -9.99 11.21
N GLN A 425 -8.42 -9.16 11.18
CA GLN A 425 -8.29 -7.71 11.00
C GLN A 425 -7.48 -7.05 12.12
N ALA A 426 -7.82 -7.32 13.37
CA ALA A 426 -7.12 -6.77 14.52
C ALA A 426 -5.66 -7.23 14.60
N ALA A 427 -5.36 -8.42 14.06
CA ALA A 427 -4.02 -8.94 13.91
C ALA A 427 -3.28 -8.35 12.69
N GLY A 428 -3.94 -7.53 11.86
CA GLY A 428 -3.35 -6.91 10.66
C GLY A 428 -3.18 -7.90 9.49
N PHE A 429 -4.00 -8.94 9.38
CA PHE A 429 -4.08 -9.86 8.23
C PHE A 429 -5.21 -9.40 7.31
N GLU A 430 -4.94 -8.40 6.51
CA GLU A 430 -5.96 -7.75 5.69
C GLU A 430 -6.47 -8.65 4.58
N ASP A 431 -5.56 -9.22 3.78
CA ASP A 431 -5.95 -10.12 2.69
C ASP A 431 -6.81 -11.27 3.22
N LEU A 432 -6.45 -11.82 4.38
CA LEU A 432 -7.24 -12.86 5.03
C LEU A 432 -8.59 -12.31 5.52
N SER A 433 -8.61 -11.13 6.13
CA SER A 433 -9.85 -10.51 6.62
C SER A 433 -10.82 -10.20 5.47
N GLU A 434 -10.32 -9.68 4.35
CA GLU A 434 -11.11 -9.44 3.13
C GLU A 434 -11.65 -10.74 2.53
N GLN A 435 -10.80 -11.78 2.44
CA GLN A 435 -11.21 -13.10 1.99
C GLN A 435 -12.31 -13.69 2.88
N LEU A 436 -12.15 -13.61 4.20
CA LEU A 436 -13.15 -14.08 5.16
C LEU A 436 -14.46 -13.29 5.03
N ALA A 437 -14.38 -11.97 4.90
CA ALA A 437 -15.55 -11.12 4.68
C ALA A 437 -16.33 -11.54 3.41
N SER A 438 -15.62 -11.77 2.31
CA SER A 438 -16.23 -12.24 1.05
C SER A 438 -16.95 -13.57 1.23
N LEU A 439 -16.30 -14.54 1.90
CA LEU A 439 -16.89 -15.86 2.11
C LEU A 439 -18.12 -15.83 3.05
N ILE A 440 -18.12 -14.95 4.03
CA ILE A 440 -19.27 -14.73 4.93
C ILE A 440 -20.45 -14.15 4.15
N MET A 441 -20.19 -13.15 3.30
CA MET A 441 -21.21 -12.51 2.47
C MET A 441 -21.82 -13.47 1.44
N ASP A 442 -21.02 -14.31 0.81
CA ASP A 442 -21.52 -15.34 -0.11
C ASP A 442 -22.45 -16.33 0.60
N GLY A 443 -22.25 -16.56 1.90
CA GLY A 443 -23.12 -17.40 2.72
C GLY A 443 -24.41 -16.73 3.21
N GLU A 444 -24.43 -15.40 3.35
CA GLU A 444 -25.56 -14.67 3.95
C GLU A 444 -26.51 -13.99 2.96
N SER A 445 -26.25 -14.01 1.65
CA SER A 445 -27.12 -13.44 0.58
C SER A 445 -27.81 -12.10 0.89
N HIS A 446 -27.08 -11.13 1.45
CA HIS A 446 -27.59 -9.78 1.70
C HIS A 446 -26.76 -8.72 0.95
N PRO A 447 -27.42 -7.82 0.14
CA PRO A 447 -26.74 -6.91 -0.79
C PRO A 447 -26.12 -5.64 -0.17
N ASP A 448 -26.22 -5.39 1.15
CA ASP A 448 -26.00 -4.05 1.70
C ASP A 448 -24.89 -3.97 2.79
N THR A 449 -23.87 -4.81 2.79
CA THR A 449 -22.77 -4.67 3.74
C THR A 449 -21.58 -3.96 3.08
N PRO A 450 -21.09 -2.82 3.61
CA PRO A 450 -19.91 -2.16 3.07
C PRO A 450 -18.68 -3.04 3.26
N ALA A 451 -18.08 -3.45 2.15
CA ALA A 451 -16.81 -4.12 2.10
C ALA A 451 -15.71 -3.13 2.51
N THR A 452 -14.67 -3.53 3.02
CA THR A 452 -13.42 -2.92 3.47
C THR A 452 -13.40 -2.46 4.90
N VAL A 453 -13.10 -3.40 5.72
CA VAL A 453 -12.68 -3.09 7.09
C VAL A 453 -11.24 -2.59 7.05
N LEU A 454 -11.04 -1.30 7.28
CA LEU A 454 -9.72 -0.68 7.39
C LEU A 454 -9.00 -1.17 8.66
N PRO A 455 -7.87 -1.85 8.58
CA PRO A 455 -7.12 -2.23 9.77
C PRO A 455 -6.56 -0.98 10.46
N MET A 456 -6.61 -0.98 11.76
CA MET A 456 -6.02 0.05 12.59
C MET A 456 -5.15 -0.57 13.70
N PRO A 457 -4.01 -1.20 13.37
CA PRO A 457 -3.09 -1.66 14.39
C PRO A 457 -2.59 -0.47 15.21
N ARG A 458 -2.25 -0.69 16.48
CA ARG A 458 -1.74 0.38 17.33
C ARG A 458 -0.34 0.81 16.88
N LEU A 459 -0.25 1.90 16.13
CA LEU A 459 1.02 2.51 15.76
C LEU A 459 1.51 3.42 16.89
N ARG A 460 2.79 3.25 17.28
CA ARG A 460 3.45 4.05 18.32
C ARG A 460 4.85 4.47 17.83
N PRO A 461 4.97 5.62 17.14
CA PRO A 461 6.28 6.19 16.86
C PRO A 461 7.04 6.53 18.14
N ASN A 462 8.37 6.45 18.17
CA ASN A 462 9.17 6.70 19.36
C ASN A 462 8.86 8.02 20.08
N HIS A 463 8.59 9.07 19.33
CA HIS A 463 8.28 10.39 19.88
C HIS A 463 6.82 10.82 19.58
N GLY A 464 5.94 9.83 19.37
CA GLY A 464 4.55 10.09 19.02
C GLY A 464 4.35 10.52 17.56
N PHE A 465 3.12 10.88 17.23
CA PHE A 465 2.78 11.36 15.89
C PHE A 465 3.24 12.81 15.71
N ARG A 466 4.10 13.02 14.71
CA ARG A 466 4.60 14.35 14.32
C ARG A 466 3.78 14.97 13.18
N MET A 467 2.91 14.19 12.58
CA MET A 467 2.01 14.60 11.49
C MET A 467 0.65 13.94 11.68
N ASN A 468 -0.32 14.28 10.83
CA ASN A 468 -1.66 13.70 10.88
C ASN A 468 -1.61 12.17 11.02
N PRO A 469 -2.13 11.58 12.11
CA PRO A 469 -2.14 10.13 12.29
C PRO A 469 -2.79 9.38 11.13
N ALA A 470 -3.87 9.91 10.54
CA ALA A 470 -4.54 9.31 9.40
C ALA A 470 -3.59 9.16 8.19
N LEU A 471 -2.73 10.16 7.95
CA LEU A 471 -1.72 10.09 6.90
C LEU A 471 -0.63 9.05 7.22
N VAL A 472 -0.20 8.94 8.49
CA VAL A 472 0.76 7.89 8.89
C VAL A 472 0.18 6.49 8.66
N TYR A 473 -1.08 6.27 9.06
CA TYR A 473 -1.77 5.00 8.82
C TYR A 473 -1.90 4.70 7.33
N ALA A 474 -2.27 5.70 6.52
CA ALA A 474 -2.39 5.56 5.08
C ALA A 474 -1.06 5.16 4.42
N LEU A 475 0.02 5.85 4.76
CA LEU A 475 1.35 5.54 4.23
C LEU A 475 1.81 4.14 4.65
N THR A 476 1.67 3.79 5.94
CA THR A 476 2.03 2.47 6.44
C THR A 476 1.21 1.36 5.75
N ARG A 477 -0.06 1.63 5.47
CA ARG A 477 -0.93 0.73 4.70
C ARG A 477 -0.41 0.51 3.29
N VAL A 478 -0.13 1.58 2.56
CA VAL A 478 0.31 1.52 1.16
C VAL A 478 1.68 0.88 1.02
N GLU A 479 2.60 1.15 1.96
CA GLU A 479 4.00 0.72 1.88
C GLU A 479 4.20 -0.75 2.26
N SER A 480 3.61 -1.18 3.34
CA SER A 480 3.92 -2.52 3.89
C SER A 480 2.69 -3.32 4.28
N ASN A 481 1.50 -2.74 4.15
CA ASN A 481 0.30 -3.34 4.74
C ASN A 481 0.48 -3.63 6.23
N PHE A 482 1.12 -2.72 6.96
CA PHE A 482 1.49 -2.84 8.38
C PHE A 482 2.43 -4.00 8.72
N ASP A 483 3.18 -4.54 7.75
CA ASP A 483 4.20 -5.55 8.03
C ASP A 483 5.55 -4.90 8.40
N PRO A 484 6.00 -4.99 9.66
CA PRO A 484 7.26 -4.42 10.07
C PRO A 484 8.49 -5.18 9.54
N ALA A 485 8.30 -6.43 9.09
CA ALA A 485 9.37 -7.24 8.51
C ALA A 485 9.47 -7.06 6.99
N ALA A 486 8.58 -6.27 6.38
CA ALA A 486 8.55 -6.06 4.95
C ALA A 486 9.90 -5.57 4.40
N THR A 487 10.32 -6.17 3.30
CA THR A 487 11.54 -5.79 2.57
C THR A 487 11.25 -5.80 1.08
N SER A 488 11.45 -4.65 0.41
CA SER A 488 11.25 -4.54 -1.03
C SER A 488 12.47 -5.05 -1.82
N GLY A 489 12.25 -5.36 -3.10
CA GLY A 489 13.35 -5.68 -4.04
C GLY A 489 14.36 -4.54 -4.22
N ALA A 490 13.99 -3.29 -3.91
CA ALA A 490 14.86 -2.12 -3.94
C ALA A 490 15.60 -1.87 -2.60
N GLY A 491 15.45 -2.77 -1.62
CA GLY A 491 16.09 -2.67 -0.30
C GLY A 491 15.47 -1.60 0.60
N ALA A 492 14.18 -1.38 0.51
CA ALA A 492 13.42 -0.61 1.49
C ALA A 492 12.89 -1.55 2.58
N HIS A 493 12.79 -1.08 3.84
CA HIS A 493 12.52 -1.92 5.00
C HIS A 493 11.45 -1.34 5.91
N GLY A 494 10.65 -2.23 6.50
CA GLY A 494 9.73 -1.99 7.60
C GLY A 494 8.44 -1.29 7.20
N LEU A 495 7.70 -0.80 8.20
CA LEU A 495 6.33 -0.27 8.06
C LEU A 495 6.16 0.81 6.99
N MET A 496 7.08 1.74 6.90
CA MET A 496 7.04 2.85 5.94
C MET A 496 8.06 2.68 4.80
N GLN A 497 8.59 1.47 4.57
CA GLN A 497 9.48 1.10 3.47
C GLN A 497 10.61 2.12 3.23
N ILE A 498 11.40 2.37 4.28
CA ILE A 498 12.51 3.33 4.21
C ILE A 498 13.80 2.60 3.80
N ARG A 499 14.53 3.18 2.84
CA ARG A 499 15.86 2.67 2.46
C ARG A 499 16.90 3.06 3.51
N PRO A 500 17.87 2.17 3.84
CA PRO A 500 18.89 2.46 4.86
C PRO A 500 19.69 3.75 4.58
N VAL A 501 19.98 4.04 3.33
CA VAL A 501 20.65 5.29 2.93
C VAL A 501 19.78 6.52 3.25
N THR A 502 18.46 6.45 2.98
CA THR A 502 17.51 7.53 3.30
C THR A 502 17.38 7.72 4.80
N ALA A 503 17.31 6.61 5.56
CA ALA A 503 17.26 6.65 7.01
C ALA A 503 18.53 7.31 7.60
N SER A 504 19.70 6.95 7.09
CA SER A 504 20.96 7.55 7.51
C SER A 504 21.01 9.04 7.19
N PHE A 505 20.60 9.45 6.00
CA PHE A 505 20.53 10.86 5.60
C PHE A 505 19.65 11.66 6.56
N ILE A 506 18.45 11.14 6.88
CA ILE A 506 17.47 11.83 7.73
C ILE A 506 17.93 11.89 9.20
N THR A 507 18.56 10.84 9.72
CA THR A 507 18.91 10.74 11.15
C THR A 507 20.27 11.31 11.50
N LEU A 508 21.25 11.18 10.61
CA LEU A 508 22.62 11.54 10.93
C LEU A 508 23.04 12.93 10.42
N HIS A 509 22.34 13.46 9.40
CA HIS A 509 22.68 14.73 8.74
C HIS A 509 24.16 14.84 8.31
N HIS A 510 24.84 13.69 8.15
CA HIS A 510 26.24 13.62 7.81
C HIS A 510 26.46 13.10 6.40
N GLN A 511 27.13 13.88 5.57
CA GLN A 511 27.73 13.43 4.33
C GLN A 511 29.23 13.30 4.54
N THR A 512 29.80 12.18 4.14
CA THR A 512 31.26 11.98 4.00
C THR A 512 31.62 11.98 2.52
N TYR A 513 32.89 12.17 2.22
CA TYR A 513 33.36 12.11 0.83
C TYR A 513 34.29 10.90 0.67
N ASP A 514 34.11 10.18 -0.45
CA ASP A 514 34.99 9.07 -0.80
C ASP A 514 36.35 9.55 -1.34
N ALA A 515 37.21 8.59 -1.69
CA ALA A 515 38.53 8.88 -2.25
C ALA A 515 38.51 9.64 -3.60
N HIS A 516 37.33 9.71 -4.25
CA HIS A 516 37.10 10.43 -5.50
C HIS A 516 36.37 11.77 -5.31
N GLY A 517 36.17 12.19 -4.06
CA GLY A 517 35.46 13.42 -3.73
C GLY A 517 33.93 13.35 -3.95
N MET A 518 33.36 12.16 -4.09
CA MET A 518 31.93 11.95 -4.19
C MET A 518 31.30 11.90 -2.79
N ALA A 519 30.18 12.58 -2.61
CA ALA A 519 29.45 12.55 -1.36
C ALA A 519 28.88 11.14 -1.09
N VAL A 520 29.24 10.57 0.05
CA VAL A 520 28.76 9.26 0.50
C VAL A 520 28.03 9.44 1.82
N ILE A 521 26.88 8.84 1.94
CA ILE A 521 26.12 8.80 3.18
C ILE A 521 26.47 7.47 3.88
N PRO A 522 27.18 7.52 5.02
CA PRO A 522 27.51 6.30 5.75
C PRO A 522 26.24 5.65 6.31
N VAL A 523 26.11 4.36 6.09
CA VAL A 523 24.99 3.58 6.64
C VAL A 523 25.50 2.76 7.82
N PRO A 524 25.01 3.01 9.04
CA PRO A 524 25.37 2.20 10.21
C PRO A 524 24.99 0.73 10.01
N PRO A 525 25.79 -0.22 10.53
CA PRO A 525 25.52 -1.65 10.37
C PRO A 525 24.19 -2.12 10.97
N ASP A 526 23.70 -1.43 11.99
CA ASP A 526 22.42 -1.70 12.67
C ASP A 526 21.21 -1.04 12.04
N MET A 527 21.39 -0.22 10.98
CA MET A 527 20.30 0.56 10.39
C MET A 527 19.15 -0.32 9.90
N VAL A 528 19.44 -1.46 9.28
CA VAL A 528 18.40 -2.39 8.83
C VAL A 528 17.58 -2.94 10.01
N SER A 529 18.25 -3.31 11.10
CA SER A 529 17.58 -3.77 12.33
C SER A 529 16.69 -2.67 12.94
N ARG A 530 17.17 -1.43 12.95
CA ARG A 530 16.38 -0.26 13.39
C ARG A 530 15.18 -0.01 12.50
N LEU A 531 15.28 -0.25 11.19
CA LEU A 531 14.18 -0.10 10.25
C LEU A 531 13.13 -1.22 10.36
N HIS A 532 13.48 -2.39 10.90
CA HIS A 532 12.52 -3.43 11.25
C HIS A 532 11.89 -3.23 12.65
N ASN A 533 12.40 -2.29 13.45
CA ASN A 533 11.72 -1.87 14.67
C ASN A 533 10.58 -0.91 14.31
N PRO A 534 9.31 -1.24 14.61
CA PRO A 534 8.16 -0.44 14.21
C PRO A 534 8.21 1.01 14.68
N ALA A 535 8.55 1.23 15.95
CA ALA A 535 8.57 2.57 16.53
C ALA A 535 9.66 3.47 15.90
N SER A 536 10.84 2.90 15.64
CA SER A 536 11.94 3.60 14.96
C SER A 536 11.63 3.85 13.48
N ASN A 537 11.03 2.88 12.80
CA ASN A 537 10.65 3.02 11.39
C ASN A 537 9.62 4.13 11.19
N LEU A 538 8.56 4.14 12.01
CA LEU A 538 7.54 5.19 11.99
C LEU A 538 8.12 6.58 12.30
N GLU A 539 9.06 6.69 13.22
CA GLU A 539 9.74 7.95 13.52
C GLU A 539 10.54 8.45 12.31
N ILE A 540 11.40 7.58 11.74
CA ILE A 540 12.24 7.92 10.59
C ILE A 540 11.37 8.25 9.37
N GLY A 541 10.29 7.48 9.14
CA GLY A 541 9.36 7.71 8.05
C GLY A 541 8.67 9.07 8.14
N GLN A 542 8.19 9.44 9.31
CA GLN A 542 7.61 10.78 9.53
C GLN A 542 8.64 11.89 9.29
N LEU A 543 9.86 11.74 9.77
CA LEU A 543 10.94 12.71 9.53
C LEU A 543 11.24 12.85 8.03
N TYR A 544 11.19 11.74 7.28
CA TYR A 544 11.39 11.79 5.83
C TYR A 544 10.25 12.53 5.12
N VAL A 545 8.99 12.27 5.49
CA VAL A 545 7.84 13.02 4.94
C VAL A 545 7.95 14.51 5.24
N LEU A 546 8.31 14.89 6.46
CA LEU A 546 8.53 16.28 6.86
C LEU A 546 9.68 16.93 6.08
N TYR A 547 10.76 16.20 5.82
CA TYR A 547 11.84 16.65 4.96
C TYR A 547 11.36 16.95 3.54
N LEU A 548 10.56 16.03 2.95
CA LEU A 548 10.00 16.23 1.61
C LEU A 548 9.04 17.42 1.55
N ALA A 549 8.23 17.63 2.58
CA ALA A 549 7.34 18.77 2.68
C ALA A 549 8.12 20.10 2.73
N ASN A 550 9.21 20.14 3.50
CA ASN A 550 10.09 21.31 3.53
C ASN A 550 10.77 21.57 2.17
N GLN A 551 11.19 20.53 1.46
CA GLN A 551 11.74 20.66 0.11
C GLN A 551 10.70 21.21 -0.88
N SER A 552 9.46 20.71 -0.83
CA SER A 552 8.38 21.18 -1.71
C SER A 552 8.02 22.65 -1.48
N SER A 553 8.22 23.16 -0.26
CA SER A 553 7.97 24.58 0.09
C SER A 553 8.97 25.54 -0.53
N HIS A 554 10.14 25.07 -0.95
CA HIS A 554 11.23 25.88 -1.49
C HIS A 554 11.30 25.91 -3.02
N THR A 555 10.48 25.12 -3.72
CA THR A 555 10.41 25.17 -5.17
C THR A 555 9.63 26.41 -5.62
N ALA A 556 10.27 27.24 -6.44
CA ALA A 556 9.88 28.63 -6.74
C ALA A 556 8.66 28.80 -7.68
N GLN A 557 7.61 28.03 -7.56
CA GLN A 557 6.37 28.28 -8.28
C GLN A 557 5.37 29.06 -7.43
N ALA A 558 4.92 30.20 -7.96
CA ALA A 558 4.28 31.32 -7.26
C ALA A 558 2.88 31.06 -6.63
N ALA A 559 2.47 29.84 -6.41
CA ALA A 559 1.15 29.51 -5.83
C ALA A 559 1.20 28.23 -4.95
N GLN A 560 2.27 28.06 -4.15
CA GLN A 560 2.34 26.91 -3.26
C GLN A 560 1.55 27.16 -1.97
N PRO A 561 0.76 26.18 -1.50
CA PRO A 561 0.08 26.30 -0.22
C PRO A 561 1.07 26.37 0.95
N GLU A 562 0.71 27.04 2.02
CA GLU A 562 1.53 27.11 3.24
C GLU A 562 1.89 25.71 3.73
N GLY A 563 3.18 25.48 4.00
CA GLY A 563 3.71 24.22 4.51
C GLY A 563 3.94 23.12 3.46
N GLY A 564 3.89 23.45 2.17
CA GLY A 564 4.16 22.52 1.08
C GLY A 564 2.91 21.87 0.49
N ASP A 565 3.08 21.22 -0.66
CA ASP A 565 2.02 20.55 -1.42
C ASP A 565 2.01 19.05 -1.13
N LEU A 566 0.89 18.55 -0.60
CA LEU A 566 0.75 17.17 -0.20
C LEU A 566 0.88 16.20 -1.40
N VAL A 567 0.36 16.52 -2.58
CA VAL A 567 0.46 15.67 -3.77
C VAL A 567 1.93 15.49 -4.18
N ARG A 568 2.70 16.60 -4.21
CA ARG A 568 4.14 16.55 -4.53
C ARG A 568 4.94 15.82 -3.46
N VAL A 569 4.57 15.97 -2.20
CA VAL A 569 5.18 15.21 -1.09
C VAL A 569 4.99 13.71 -1.28
N LEU A 570 3.75 13.26 -1.55
CA LEU A 570 3.44 11.85 -1.76
C LEU A 570 4.11 11.29 -3.03
N ALA A 571 4.08 12.04 -4.14
CA ALA A 571 4.77 11.65 -5.36
C ALA A 571 6.29 11.54 -5.15
N SER A 572 6.88 12.48 -4.40
CA SER A 572 8.31 12.49 -4.08
C SER A 572 8.69 11.38 -3.11
N TYR A 573 7.79 10.97 -2.23
CA TYR A 573 8.02 9.86 -1.33
C TYR A 573 8.23 8.55 -2.09
N ASN A 574 7.38 8.26 -3.06
CA ASN A 574 7.46 7.04 -3.89
C ASN A 574 8.56 7.12 -4.95
N ALA A 575 8.57 8.17 -5.79
CA ALA A 575 9.48 8.28 -6.94
C ALA A 575 10.83 8.95 -6.63
N GLY A 576 10.93 9.61 -5.47
CA GLY A 576 12.05 10.46 -5.10
C GLY A 576 11.91 11.91 -5.60
N PRO A 577 12.32 12.91 -4.79
CA PRO A 577 12.10 14.33 -5.12
C PRO A 577 12.83 14.77 -6.40
N GLY A 578 14.00 14.22 -6.67
CA GLY A 578 14.75 14.53 -7.90
C GLY A 578 14.08 14.02 -9.18
N ALA A 579 13.32 12.93 -9.12
CA ALA A 579 12.58 12.42 -10.27
C ALA A 579 11.38 13.32 -10.60
N ILE A 580 10.63 13.72 -9.58
CA ILE A 580 9.48 14.62 -9.75
C ILE A 580 9.93 16.00 -10.26
N ALA A 581 10.97 16.59 -9.67
CA ALA A 581 11.50 17.86 -10.12
C ALA A 581 11.99 17.82 -11.59
N ARG A 582 12.67 16.75 -12.00
CA ARG A 582 13.08 16.60 -13.41
C ARG A 582 11.90 16.50 -14.35
N TRP A 583 10.87 15.77 -13.97
CA TRP A 583 9.66 15.63 -14.77
C TRP A 583 8.92 16.97 -14.88
N GLU A 584 8.70 17.69 -13.79
CA GLU A 584 8.05 19.00 -13.80
C GLU A 584 8.80 20.01 -14.68
N ASN A 585 10.14 20.05 -14.58
CA ASN A 585 10.96 20.91 -15.39
C ASN A 585 10.93 20.58 -16.90
N ALA A 586 10.61 19.32 -17.25
CA ALA A 586 10.45 18.91 -18.63
C ALA A 586 9.06 19.22 -19.22
N GLN A 587 8.08 19.56 -18.35
CA GLN A 587 6.72 19.92 -18.79
C GLN A 587 6.71 21.32 -19.40
N THR A 588 6.14 21.44 -20.58
CA THR A 588 5.92 22.71 -21.28
C THR A 588 4.54 23.31 -20.99
N ALA A 589 3.64 22.52 -20.42
CA ALA A 589 2.26 22.92 -20.13
C ALA A 589 2.11 23.33 -18.68
N ASP A 590 1.16 24.23 -18.48
CA ASP A 590 0.78 24.73 -17.18
C ASP A 590 0.00 23.65 -16.40
N LEU A 591 0.61 23.11 -15.37
CA LEU A 591 0.04 22.07 -14.53
C LEU A 591 -0.63 22.67 -13.27
N HIS A 592 -1.52 23.65 -13.46
CA HIS A 592 -2.22 24.31 -12.34
C HIS A 592 -3.31 23.45 -11.70
N ASP A 593 -3.83 22.46 -12.39
CA ASP A 593 -4.88 21.56 -11.92
C ASP A 593 -4.26 20.36 -11.19
N PRO A 594 -4.42 20.21 -9.86
CA PRO A 594 -3.81 19.12 -9.11
C PRO A 594 -4.32 17.74 -9.55
N LEU A 595 -5.57 17.63 -9.99
CA LEU A 595 -6.12 16.36 -10.47
C LEU A 595 -5.48 15.97 -11.81
N PHE A 596 -5.33 16.92 -12.72
CA PHE A 596 -4.66 16.67 -13.99
C PHE A 596 -3.15 16.37 -13.80
N PHE A 597 -2.51 17.06 -12.86
CA PHE A 597 -1.13 16.79 -12.48
C PHE A 597 -0.96 15.32 -12.04
N MET A 598 -1.83 14.83 -11.14
CA MET A 598 -1.78 13.45 -10.67
C MET A 598 -1.94 12.45 -11.81
N GLU A 599 -2.89 12.68 -12.73
CA GLU A 599 -3.13 11.80 -13.89
C GLU A 599 -1.96 11.75 -14.87
N THR A 600 -1.16 12.80 -14.93
CA THR A 600 -0.01 12.89 -15.85
C THR A 600 1.34 12.58 -15.21
N LEU A 601 1.37 12.12 -13.96
CA LEU A 601 2.60 11.64 -13.33
C LEU A 601 3.29 10.58 -14.21
N PRO A 602 4.63 10.63 -14.37
CA PRO A 602 5.34 9.88 -15.41
C PRO A 602 5.34 8.36 -15.16
N ASN A 603 5.19 7.97 -13.90
CA ASN A 603 5.17 6.56 -13.49
C ASN A 603 3.77 6.19 -13.02
N THR A 604 3.20 5.15 -13.62
CA THR A 604 1.90 4.59 -13.21
C THR A 604 1.90 4.19 -11.73
N GLU A 605 2.98 3.56 -11.26
CA GLU A 605 3.12 3.20 -9.85
C GLU A 605 3.00 4.42 -8.93
N THR A 606 3.69 5.53 -9.28
CA THR A 606 3.64 6.76 -8.48
C THR A 606 2.25 7.41 -8.50
N ARG A 607 1.57 7.40 -9.65
CA ARG A 607 0.19 7.89 -9.76
C ARG A 607 -0.76 7.08 -8.87
N ASP A 608 -0.71 5.76 -8.99
CA ASP A 608 -1.54 4.86 -8.21
C ASP A 608 -1.22 4.94 -6.71
N TYR A 609 0.06 5.16 -6.37
CA TYR A 609 0.50 5.42 -5.01
C TYR A 609 -0.15 6.67 -4.43
N VAL A 610 -0.10 7.80 -5.14
CA VAL A 610 -0.69 9.08 -4.67
C VAL A 610 -2.20 8.94 -4.48
N HIS A 611 -2.90 8.32 -5.42
CA HIS A 611 -4.34 8.07 -5.30
C HIS A 611 -4.67 7.21 -4.08
N ARG A 612 -3.97 6.09 -3.88
CA ARG A 612 -4.19 5.20 -2.73
C ARG A 612 -3.84 5.88 -1.40
N ALA A 613 -2.73 6.59 -1.33
CA ALA A 613 -2.31 7.28 -0.11
C ALA A 613 -3.34 8.34 0.32
N LEU A 614 -3.87 9.13 -0.63
CA LEU A 614 -4.92 10.12 -0.35
C LEU A 614 -6.24 9.42 0.04
N THR A 615 -6.66 8.41 -0.70
CA THR A 615 -7.88 7.64 -0.41
C THR A 615 -7.83 7.05 1.01
N TYR A 616 -6.74 6.37 1.36
CA TYR A 616 -6.59 5.83 2.71
C TYR A 616 -6.47 6.91 3.77
N THR A 617 -5.83 8.06 3.47
CA THR A 617 -5.81 9.19 4.41
C THR A 617 -7.23 9.64 4.75
N TRP A 618 -8.10 9.77 3.76
CA TRP A 618 -9.49 10.19 3.97
C TRP A 618 -10.32 9.13 4.70
N LEU A 619 -10.13 7.86 4.37
CA LEU A 619 -10.80 6.75 5.04
C LEU A 619 -10.36 6.64 6.52
N TYR A 620 -9.05 6.76 6.81
CA TYR A 620 -8.56 6.76 8.18
C TYR A 620 -8.97 8.02 8.94
N ALA A 621 -8.95 9.20 8.32
CA ALA A 621 -9.42 10.43 8.92
C ALA A 621 -10.89 10.31 9.34
N LYS A 622 -11.75 9.81 8.45
CA LYS A 622 -13.15 9.53 8.75
C LYS A 622 -13.32 8.57 9.95
N ARG A 623 -12.55 7.47 9.95
CA ARG A 623 -12.58 6.49 11.05
C ARG A 623 -12.10 7.06 12.37
N MET A 624 -11.15 7.99 12.34
CA MET A 624 -10.63 8.68 13.54
C MET A 624 -11.48 9.89 13.96
N GLY A 625 -12.52 10.25 13.22
CA GLY A 625 -13.31 11.45 13.46
C GLY A 625 -12.53 12.75 13.17
N LEU A 626 -11.53 12.69 12.27
CA LEU A 626 -10.74 13.84 11.85
C LEU A 626 -11.31 14.45 10.58
N SER A 627 -11.07 15.74 10.37
CA SER A 627 -11.37 16.39 9.10
C SER A 627 -10.39 15.94 8.02
N SER A 628 -10.77 16.11 6.74
CA SER A 628 -9.95 15.78 5.58
C SER A 628 -9.72 17.04 4.73
N PRO A 629 -8.75 17.89 5.08
CA PRO A 629 -8.48 19.15 4.37
C PRO A 629 -8.10 18.91 2.91
N SER A 630 -7.32 17.88 2.63
CA SER A 630 -6.91 17.51 1.26
C SER A 630 -8.09 17.08 0.40
N LEU A 631 -9.05 16.32 0.93
CA LEU A 631 -10.28 15.98 0.22
C LEU A 631 -11.06 17.24 -0.16
N LYS A 632 -11.22 18.17 0.79
CA LYS A 632 -11.91 19.43 0.55
C LYS A 632 -11.19 20.29 -0.50
N ALA A 633 -9.88 20.42 -0.44
CA ALA A 633 -9.11 21.19 -1.41
C ALA A 633 -9.27 20.62 -2.83
N LEU A 634 -9.09 19.30 -2.98
CA LEU A 634 -9.17 18.64 -4.29
C LEU A 634 -10.58 18.69 -4.91
N THR A 635 -11.66 18.73 -4.10
CA THR A 635 -13.02 18.95 -4.65
C THR A 635 -13.19 20.32 -5.31
N HIS A 636 -12.38 21.31 -4.92
CA HIS A 636 -12.34 22.63 -5.53
C HIS A 636 -11.24 22.76 -6.59
N ALA A 637 -10.58 21.67 -6.95
CA ALA A 637 -9.38 21.66 -7.81
C ALA A 637 -8.26 22.56 -7.27
N GLU A 638 -8.17 22.70 -5.95
CA GLU A 638 -7.10 23.40 -5.25
C GLU A 638 -6.01 22.43 -4.81
N TRP A 639 -4.77 22.89 -4.79
CA TRP A 639 -3.64 22.12 -4.28
C TRP A 639 -3.78 21.86 -2.78
N PRO A 640 -3.73 20.60 -2.35
CA PRO A 640 -3.90 20.28 -0.94
C PRO A 640 -2.64 20.64 -0.14
N SER A 641 -2.82 21.48 0.88
CA SER A 641 -1.74 21.92 1.76
C SER A 641 -1.30 20.78 2.70
N PHE A 642 -0.01 20.46 2.71
CA PHE A 642 0.56 19.58 3.74
C PHE A 642 0.46 20.23 5.13
N GLY A 643 0.62 21.56 5.22
CA GLY A 643 0.47 22.29 6.49
C GLY A 643 -0.93 22.15 7.10
N ALA A 644 -1.99 22.12 6.26
CA ALA A 644 -3.35 21.89 6.73
C ALA A 644 -3.55 20.50 7.32
N GLU A 645 -2.91 19.47 6.74
CA GLU A 645 -2.90 18.12 7.31
C GLU A 645 -2.10 18.05 8.61
N MET A 646 -1.01 18.84 8.73
CA MET A 646 -0.21 18.91 9.96
C MET A 646 -0.96 19.52 11.14
N ALA A 647 -1.82 20.49 10.90
CA ALA A 647 -2.58 21.16 11.97
C ALA A 647 -3.45 20.15 12.76
N LEU A 648 -3.93 19.09 12.12
CA LEU A 648 -4.73 18.04 12.75
C LEU A 648 -3.95 17.17 13.77
N ALA A 649 -2.63 17.10 13.66
CA ALA A 649 -1.80 16.40 14.65
C ALA A 649 -1.85 17.11 16.01
N HIS A 650 -1.99 18.43 16.01
CA HIS A 650 -2.00 19.24 17.22
C HIS A 650 -3.38 19.34 17.90
N GLU A 651 -4.47 19.26 17.14
CA GLU A 651 -5.82 19.31 17.71
C GLU A 651 -6.11 18.11 18.64
N ARG A 652 -5.63 16.92 18.29
CA ARG A 652 -5.84 15.71 19.12
C ARG A 652 -4.89 15.61 20.31
N LEU A 653 -3.68 16.18 20.23
CA LEU A 653 -2.76 16.24 21.36
C LEU A 653 -3.24 17.22 22.45
N ALA A 654 -4.09 18.16 22.10
CA ALA A 654 -4.70 19.10 23.06
C ALA A 654 -5.97 18.55 23.73
N LEU A 655 -6.55 17.45 23.22
CA LEU A 655 -7.78 16.82 23.73
C LEU A 655 -7.51 15.54 24.54
N ASN A 656 -6.27 15.05 24.62
CA ASN A 656 -5.79 13.95 25.47
C ASN A 656 -4.80 14.47 26.52
#